data_981136b84bf381739156ac9e3eea13a0
#
_entry.id   981136b84bf381739156ac9e3eea13a0
#
_cell.length_a   1.000
_cell.length_b   1.000
_cell.length_c   1.000
_cell.angle_alpha   90.00
_cell.angle_beta   90.00
_cell.angle_gamma   90.00
#
_symmetry.space_group_name_H-M   'P 1'
#
loop_
_entity.id
_entity.type
_entity.pdbx_description
1 polymer ?
#
loop_
_entity_poly.entity_id
_entity_poly.type
_entity_poly.pdbx_seq_one_letter_code
_entity_poly.pdbx_strand_id
1 'polypeptide(L)'
;CTDEREENPATGGRIGFAVDLWKEGTAVQTARTKSAGTEAGDLPADNLPAVSVIALEGDMPTEEETLYLHAVTTDGIKTETQEGTVGEDSNGEAGGARARTKAAPVTTATMYGEMRVTAFVYPATKSWPTVYMAGDATPYMSGLRVKQSEGWGTSYYWPGAARKISFFASAPYDCDGLTAFNEGTSGNPPYLSYTVPAAVADQKDLLVAASTDRPGNSNTAEPLTMRHALTAVRFVTGDNMLPGKVSGITLKNVYGRGKLPLTASPAWDEHAGMTNFTQTFSPEATAPDPQSPGTSLTQPEATFMMLPQTLPSNAQIEVIYTDNLTGTQRTLTANIAGKTWPMGKTVTYRISTNSIVVTPTLTVTAPANEYLYTGGTQNYTVTSYATVTGGGTSQTLNVPWTTEFSEDGGTSWSSTKPAWLTAFTESGVGGTSATPYTATVAAQVNSAPANPHTLALQNAAPVNNYDLSTHDYQGGTVAMRTANCYIVNAPGTYRLPLVYGNAIKNGTTNSSAYTSTASGTNVLNPFINHLGNGITDPYIYNNTDCTPASCTLVWQDEPNLVTNVALSSDTHFLEFTVNQSTIRQGNAVVAVRDASNTVLWSWHIWVTDYKPGTTGTTPDKEITNRQGKKYKIMSYNLGWCDGKEETYAERTVQVRFKQKPTAGYTSAVTQTITVKQKAHTIAELGNNVYYQWGRKDPFVGALEGINGSSNSINKTWYDADGNVKTNQLPPISSFAFENACIISGIINPNTFCTNYYMDDRYYNLWSANNTVYTANDNPVVKTIYDPSPVGYKLPPSNVYTGFTTTGEYTYNSSQFNVQQPWNKGWNFHCGLNHTGSTVFFPASGSRNSNSAVPYNVGSGAYYWMAGPYNTFHGRYLNFSPGNVLPLISNDRSAGLGVRAAQEE
;
A
#
# COMPACT_ATOMS: atom_id res chain seq x y z
N CYS A 1 -20.17 78.58 9.73
CA CYS A 1 -20.79 77.34 9.54
C CYS A 1 -20.03 76.34 10.34
N THR A 2 -20.66 75.92 11.39
CA THR A 2 -20.14 75.03 12.43
C THR A 2 -20.15 73.58 11.94
N ASP A 3 -19.00 72.92 11.98
CA ASP A 3 -18.74 71.51 11.66
C ASP A 3 -19.05 70.69 12.93
N GLU A 4 -20.25 70.14 13.04
CA GLU A 4 -20.58 69.17 14.10
C GLU A 4 -20.19 67.81 13.60
N ARG A 5 -18.97 67.40 13.98
CA ARG A 5 -18.63 65.98 13.99
C ARG A 5 -19.19 65.36 15.27
N GLU A 6 -20.30 64.64 15.14
CA GLU A 6 -20.69 63.69 16.19
C GLU A 6 -19.61 62.61 16.34
N GLU A 7 -18.83 62.70 17.40
CA GLU A 7 -17.99 61.60 17.88
C GLU A 7 -18.87 60.48 18.44
N ASN A 8 -19.12 59.49 17.61
CA ASN A 8 -19.59 58.22 18.11
C ASN A 8 -18.39 57.45 18.65
N PRO A 9 -18.30 57.07 19.94
CA PRO A 9 -17.12 56.41 20.48
C PRO A 9 -16.97 55.07 19.81
N ALA A 10 -15.88 54.90 19.05
CA ALA A 10 -15.51 53.67 18.41
C ALA A 10 -15.37 52.55 19.48
N THR A 11 -16.23 51.55 19.41
CA THR A 11 -16.27 50.38 20.32
C THR A 11 -15.24 49.33 19.97
N GLY A 12 -14.25 49.61 19.14
CA GLY A 12 -13.20 48.68 18.68
C GLY A 12 -11.84 48.99 19.33
N GLY A 13 -10.98 47.93 19.45
CA GLY A 13 -9.59 48.08 19.83
C GLY A 13 -8.78 48.90 18.80
N ARG A 14 -7.59 49.39 19.18
CA ARG A 14 -6.67 50.01 18.22
C ARG A 14 -6.18 49.03 17.19
N ILE A 15 -6.06 49.50 15.94
CA ILE A 15 -5.49 48.72 14.84
C ILE A 15 -3.98 48.62 15.04
N GLY A 16 -3.44 47.40 15.04
CA GLY A 16 -2.02 47.07 14.97
C GLY A 16 -1.78 46.04 13.88
N PHE A 17 -0.53 45.84 13.56
CA PHE A 17 -0.14 44.87 12.51
C PHE A 17 0.84 43.83 13.02
N ALA A 18 0.72 42.60 12.51
CA ALA A 18 1.73 41.53 12.61
C ALA A 18 2.44 41.44 11.24
N VAL A 19 3.68 41.97 11.20
CA VAL A 19 4.42 42.13 9.96
C VAL A 19 5.48 41.05 9.81
N ASP A 20 5.45 40.36 8.68
CA ASP A 20 6.44 39.32 8.31
C ASP A 20 6.86 39.49 6.84
N LEU A 21 8.01 38.95 6.47
CA LEU A 21 8.48 38.88 5.10
C LEU A 21 8.10 37.54 4.47
N TRP A 22 7.56 37.55 3.28
CA TRP A 22 7.17 36.37 2.53
C TRP A 22 8.36 35.43 2.36
N LYS A 23 8.24 34.16 2.82
CA LYS A 23 9.20 33.09 2.56
C LYS A 23 8.70 32.30 1.34
N GLU A 24 9.46 32.30 0.27
CA GLU A 24 9.13 31.48 -0.89
C GLU A 24 9.10 29.99 -0.50
N GLY A 25 8.09 29.27 -0.97
CA GLY A 25 7.86 27.86 -0.64
C GLY A 25 6.76 27.60 0.41
N THR A 26 6.24 28.62 1.09
CA THR A 26 5.08 28.48 1.96
C THR A 26 3.78 28.69 1.18
N ALA A 27 3.04 27.64 0.90
CA ALA A 27 1.69 27.74 0.36
C ALA A 27 0.79 28.50 1.36
N VAL A 28 0.08 29.51 0.89
CA VAL A 28 -0.94 30.20 1.68
C VAL A 28 -2.05 29.21 1.98
N GLN A 29 -2.18 28.78 3.23
CA GLN A 29 -3.41 28.15 3.70
C GLN A 29 -4.52 29.19 3.76
N THR A 30 -5.20 29.38 2.65
CA THR A 30 -6.53 29.97 2.69
C THR A 30 -7.48 28.91 3.25
N ALA A 31 -8.08 29.18 4.41
CA ALA A 31 -9.17 28.39 4.94
C ALA A 31 -10.30 28.32 3.89
N ARG A 32 -10.35 27.22 3.14
CA ARG A 32 -11.46 26.89 2.25
C ARG A 32 -12.46 26.05 3.01
N THR A 33 -13.64 26.57 3.24
CA THR A 33 -14.85 25.83 3.49
C THR A 33 -15.08 24.86 2.33
N LYS A 34 -15.29 23.58 2.64
CA LYS A 34 -15.58 22.51 1.69
C LYS A 34 -16.82 22.85 0.85
N SER A 35 -16.64 22.84 -0.46
CA SER A 35 -17.68 22.53 -1.43
C SER A 35 -17.04 21.62 -2.48
N ALA A 36 -17.69 20.47 -2.70
CA ALA A 36 -17.23 19.43 -3.61
C ALA A 36 -17.43 19.87 -5.07
N GLY A 37 -16.43 19.60 -5.92
CA GLY A 37 -16.52 19.78 -7.36
C GLY A 37 -15.18 19.39 -7.99
N THR A 38 -15.18 18.27 -8.66
CA THR A 38 -14.13 17.71 -9.50
C THR A 38 -13.79 18.64 -10.66
N GLU A 39 -12.53 19.02 -10.80
CA GLU A 39 -11.87 19.16 -12.12
C GLU A 39 -10.35 19.10 -11.93
N ALA A 40 -9.69 18.31 -12.78
CA ALA A 40 -8.26 18.19 -12.86
C ALA A 40 -7.66 19.51 -13.37
N GLY A 41 -6.99 20.24 -12.50
CA GLY A 41 -6.21 21.42 -12.86
C GLY A 41 -4.73 21.09 -12.87
N ASP A 42 -4.09 21.38 -13.98
CA ASP A 42 -2.66 21.27 -14.22
C ASP A 42 -1.82 21.72 -13.02
N LEU A 43 -0.88 20.87 -12.63
CA LEU A 43 0.22 21.22 -11.73
C LEU A 43 1.03 22.34 -12.39
N PRO A 44 1.46 23.38 -11.64
CA PRO A 44 2.34 24.39 -12.22
C PRO A 44 3.63 23.73 -12.67
N ALA A 45 4.01 24.01 -13.92
CA ALA A 45 5.28 23.60 -14.49
C ALA A 45 6.43 24.00 -13.56
N ASP A 46 7.38 23.10 -13.38
CA ASP A 46 8.55 23.22 -12.55
C ASP A 46 9.20 24.60 -12.63
N ASN A 47 9.53 25.17 -11.47
CA ASN A 47 10.32 26.38 -11.30
C ASN A 47 11.78 26.14 -11.70
N LEU A 48 12.04 25.76 -12.93
CA LEU A 48 13.39 25.74 -13.48
C LEU A 48 13.79 27.21 -13.76
N PRO A 49 15.00 27.65 -13.36
CA PRO A 49 15.45 28.99 -13.69
C PRO A 49 15.50 29.16 -15.22
N ALA A 50 14.82 30.18 -15.71
CA ALA A 50 14.84 30.48 -17.14
C ALA A 50 16.25 30.90 -17.55
N VAL A 51 16.87 30.15 -18.43
CA VAL A 51 18.19 30.45 -18.98
C VAL A 51 18.01 30.97 -20.41
N SER A 52 18.53 32.17 -20.69
CA SER A 52 18.63 32.68 -22.06
C SER A 52 20.05 33.10 -22.37
N VAL A 53 20.49 32.83 -23.58
CA VAL A 53 21.82 33.24 -24.07
C VAL A 53 21.63 34.42 -25.04
N ILE A 54 22.34 35.51 -24.83
CA ILE A 54 22.22 36.73 -25.60
C ILE A 54 23.63 37.14 -26.03
N ALA A 55 23.85 37.29 -27.35
CA ALA A 55 25.14 37.73 -27.87
C ALA A 55 25.42 39.20 -27.52
N LEU A 56 26.64 39.50 -27.08
CA LEU A 56 27.15 40.86 -26.98
C LEU A 56 27.79 41.27 -28.32
N GLU A 57 27.34 42.35 -28.87
CA GLU A 57 27.88 42.91 -30.12
C GLU A 57 28.91 44.01 -29.81
N GLY A 58 30.01 44.01 -30.55
CA GLY A 58 31.06 45.03 -30.42
C GLY A 58 32.40 44.53 -31.04
N ASP A 59 33.33 45.45 -31.21
CA ASP A 59 34.69 45.13 -31.74
C ASP A 59 35.52 44.38 -30.68
N MET A 60 35.84 43.13 -30.96
CA MET A 60 36.66 42.29 -30.11
C MET A 60 38.09 42.12 -30.70
N PRO A 61 39.13 41.80 -29.87
CA PRO A 61 40.49 41.66 -30.32
C PRO A 61 40.72 40.58 -31.36
N THR A 62 39.90 39.54 -31.38
CA THR A 62 39.96 38.42 -32.34
C THR A 62 38.56 37.97 -32.72
N GLU A 63 38.34 37.48 -33.95
CA GLU A 63 37.04 36.97 -34.42
C GLU A 63 36.52 35.73 -33.61
N GLU A 64 37.40 35.11 -32.81
CA GLU A 64 37.05 33.92 -32.01
C GLU A 64 36.55 34.22 -30.61
N GLU A 65 36.56 35.50 -30.17
CA GLU A 65 36.28 35.90 -28.78
C GLU A 65 35.04 36.81 -28.66
N THR A 66 33.88 36.26 -28.93
CA THR A 66 32.61 36.96 -28.72
C THR A 66 32.14 36.82 -27.26
N LEU A 67 31.83 37.96 -26.62
CA LEU A 67 31.19 37.98 -25.30
C LEU A 67 29.70 37.67 -25.38
N TYR A 68 29.23 36.80 -24.47
CA TYR A 68 27.80 36.43 -24.40
C TYR A 68 27.27 36.69 -22.99
N LEU A 69 26.00 37.05 -22.91
CA LEU A 69 25.23 37.12 -21.66
C LEU A 69 24.39 35.88 -21.47
N HIS A 70 24.58 35.22 -20.36
CA HIS A 70 23.70 34.17 -19.90
C HIS A 70 22.77 34.72 -18.82
N ALA A 71 21.47 34.82 -19.10
CA ALA A 71 20.49 35.29 -18.14
C ALA A 71 19.92 34.10 -17.36
N VAL A 72 19.99 34.15 -16.06
CA VAL A 72 19.43 33.17 -15.15
C VAL A 72 18.46 33.86 -14.22
N THR A 73 17.21 33.41 -14.19
CA THR A 73 16.21 33.89 -13.26
C THR A 73 16.07 32.90 -12.10
N THR A 74 16.23 33.41 -10.87
CA THR A 74 16.07 32.60 -9.65
C THR A 74 14.97 33.18 -8.78
N ASP A 75 14.33 32.30 -7.99
CA ASP A 75 13.29 32.69 -7.05
C ASP A 75 13.85 33.55 -5.91
N GLY A 76 13.07 34.56 -5.54
CA GLY A 76 13.39 35.51 -4.47
C GLY A 76 14.44 36.54 -4.86
N ILE A 77 14.55 37.55 -4.01
CA ILE A 77 15.60 38.56 -4.10
C ILE A 77 16.80 38.07 -3.28
N LYS A 78 17.87 37.64 -3.96
CA LYS A 78 19.04 37.00 -3.34
C LYS A 78 20.19 37.94 -3.09
N THR A 79 20.89 37.77 -1.96
CA THR A 79 22.18 38.35 -1.63
C THR A 79 23.33 37.39 -1.95
N GLU A 80 24.53 37.87 -2.13
CA GLU A 80 25.71 37.04 -2.54
C GLU A 80 26.07 35.90 -1.60
N THR A 81 25.69 35.98 -0.32
CA THR A 81 26.01 34.98 0.69
C THR A 81 25.13 33.73 0.64
N GLN A 82 24.13 33.64 -0.27
CA GLN A 82 23.14 32.54 -0.32
C GLN A 82 23.36 31.53 -1.45
N GLU A 83 24.39 31.63 -2.26
CA GLU A 83 24.67 30.66 -3.33
C GLU A 83 25.49 29.44 -2.92
N GLY A 84 25.81 29.26 -1.68
CA GLY A 84 26.56 28.06 -1.23
C GLY A 84 26.50 27.85 0.25
N THR A 85 25.48 27.25 0.76
CA THR A 85 25.44 26.25 1.84
C THR A 85 24.05 26.23 2.47
N VAL A 86 23.38 25.08 2.41
CA VAL A 86 22.33 24.74 3.39
C VAL A 86 23.07 24.37 4.66
N GLY A 87 23.17 25.30 5.60
CA GLY A 87 23.71 25.10 6.93
C GLY A 87 22.79 25.74 7.95
N GLU A 88 22.40 24.94 8.91
CA GLU A 88 21.45 25.28 9.99
C GLU A 88 21.84 26.55 10.77
N ASP A 89 20.82 27.34 11.10
CA ASP A 89 20.94 28.51 11.98
C ASP A 89 21.41 28.13 13.39
N SER A 90 22.55 28.66 13.77
CA SER A 90 22.94 28.77 15.18
C SER A 90 22.80 30.21 15.65
N ASN A 91 22.05 30.35 16.71
CA ASN A 91 21.80 31.57 17.51
C ASN A 91 23.08 32.39 17.80
N GLY A 92 22.96 33.72 17.76
CA GLY A 92 23.87 34.54 18.49
C GLY A 92 23.93 36.02 18.14
N GLU A 93 23.41 36.82 19.03
CA GLU A 93 23.76 38.18 19.42
C GLU A 93 23.38 39.40 18.56
N ALA A 94 22.62 40.25 19.21
CA ALA A 94 22.29 41.61 18.82
C ALA A 94 23.55 42.48 18.67
N GLY A 95 23.89 42.82 17.45
CA GLY A 95 24.92 43.82 17.10
C GLY A 95 24.27 45.04 16.48
N GLY A 96 24.60 46.19 16.96
CA GLY A 96 24.00 47.48 16.70
C GLY A 96 23.76 47.87 15.24
N ALA A 97 22.72 48.67 15.02
CA ALA A 97 22.30 49.20 13.73
C ALA A 97 23.45 49.89 12.97
N ARG A 98 24.06 49.19 12.00
CA ARG A 98 24.88 49.84 10.97
C ARG A 98 23.96 50.57 10.02
N ALA A 99 24.30 51.82 9.69
CA ALA A 99 23.64 52.59 8.65
C ALA A 99 23.59 51.78 7.37
N ARG A 100 22.40 51.45 6.88
CA ARG A 100 22.19 50.61 5.67
C ARG A 100 22.58 51.38 4.42
N THR A 101 23.36 50.78 3.58
CA THR A 101 23.60 51.22 2.21
C THR A 101 22.32 51.00 1.38
N LYS A 102 22.04 51.90 0.46
CA LYS A 102 20.70 52.15 -0.06
C LYS A 102 20.15 51.13 -1.04
N ALA A 103 20.94 50.34 -1.75
CA ALA A 103 20.50 49.46 -2.84
C ALA A 103 20.61 47.95 -2.51
N ALA A 104 20.81 47.58 -1.25
CA ALA A 104 20.92 46.17 -0.85
C ALA A 104 19.55 45.48 -0.76
N PRO A 105 19.38 44.27 -1.29
CA PRO A 105 18.20 43.44 -1.10
C PRO A 105 17.84 43.22 0.37
N VAL A 106 16.53 43.21 0.67
CA VAL A 106 16.02 43.02 2.02
C VAL A 106 15.86 41.54 2.34
N THR A 107 16.24 41.14 3.53
CA THR A 107 16.02 39.78 4.08
C THR A 107 15.19 39.85 5.36
N THR A 108 14.77 38.74 5.89
CA THR A 108 14.04 38.68 7.18
C THR A 108 14.85 39.36 8.29
N ALA A 109 16.17 39.21 8.30
CA ALA A 109 17.07 39.84 9.29
C ALA A 109 17.29 41.35 9.04
N THR A 110 17.04 41.79 7.83
CA THR A 110 17.30 43.19 7.39
C THR A 110 16.04 43.97 7.03
N MET A 111 14.86 43.49 7.47
CA MET A 111 13.58 44.12 7.17
C MET A 111 13.52 45.55 7.67
N TYR A 112 12.80 46.41 6.93
CA TYR A 112 12.62 47.81 7.29
C TYR A 112 11.84 47.96 8.60
N GLY A 113 12.30 48.87 9.48
CA GLY A 113 11.63 49.19 10.73
C GLY A 113 10.40 50.12 10.59
N GLU A 114 10.09 50.59 9.38
CA GLU A 114 8.99 51.50 9.12
C GLU A 114 8.31 51.17 7.79
N MET A 115 6.98 51.28 7.78
CA MET A 115 6.17 51.10 6.57
C MET A 115 5.11 52.18 6.42
N ARG A 116 4.63 52.33 5.21
CA ARG A 116 3.48 53.19 4.82
C ARG A 116 2.26 52.29 4.75
N VAL A 117 1.16 52.71 5.39
CA VAL A 117 -0.11 51.98 5.33
C VAL A 117 -1.20 52.89 4.78
N THR A 118 -1.93 52.39 3.80
CA THR A 118 -3.18 52.99 3.30
C THR A 118 -4.30 51.97 3.54
N ALA A 119 -5.43 52.43 4.08
CA ALA A 119 -6.58 51.59 4.34
C ALA A 119 -7.88 52.23 3.88
N PHE A 120 -8.83 51.41 3.50
CA PHE A 120 -10.15 51.81 3.03
C PHE A 120 -11.23 51.10 3.81
N VAL A 121 -12.23 51.84 4.28
CA VAL A 121 -13.37 51.32 5.04
C VAL A 121 -14.65 51.43 4.21
N TYR A 122 -15.42 50.39 4.17
CA TYR A 122 -16.64 50.28 3.37
C TYR A 122 -17.66 49.36 4.08
N PRO A 123 -18.97 49.41 3.66
CA PRO A 123 -20.00 48.54 4.26
C PRO A 123 -19.65 47.05 4.22
N ALA A 124 -20.00 46.32 5.26
CA ALA A 124 -19.72 44.88 5.34
C ALA A 124 -20.35 44.03 4.20
N THR A 125 -21.38 44.55 3.57
CA THR A 125 -22.07 43.97 2.40
C THR A 125 -21.30 44.12 1.09
N LYS A 126 -20.28 44.95 1.02
CA LYS A 126 -19.45 45.18 -0.17
C LYS A 126 -18.13 44.37 -0.05
N SER A 127 -17.46 44.15 -1.18
CA SER A 127 -16.11 43.64 -1.29
C SER A 127 -15.17 44.70 -1.85
N TRP A 128 -13.87 44.58 -1.63
CA TRP A 128 -12.88 45.51 -2.13
C TRP A 128 -12.99 45.74 -3.66
N PRO A 129 -13.11 44.69 -4.51
CA PRO A 129 -13.32 44.86 -5.93
C PRO A 129 -14.61 45.69 -6.26
N THR A 130 -15.69 45.43 -5.53
CA THR A 130 -16.95 46.15 -5.74
C THR A 130 -16.81 47.65 -5.41
N VAL A 131 -16.05 47.98 -4.35
CA VAL A 131 -15.84 49.36 -3.91
C VAL A 131 -15.06 50.18 -4.93
N TYR A 132 -13.91 49.67 -5.38
CA TYR A 132 -13.11 50.44 -6.35
C TYR A 132 -13.72 50.46 -7.75
N MET A 133 -14.42 49.38 -8.16
CA MET A 133 -15.13 49.36 -9.44
C MET A 133 -16.25 50.43 -9.50
N ALA A 134 -16.86 50.75 -8.37
CA ALA A 134 -17.84 51.80 -8.25
C ALA A 134 -17.20 53.21 -8.15
N GLY A 135 -15.91 53.33 -7.89
CA GLY A 135 -15.23 54.58 -7.60
C GLY A 135 -15.44 55.07 -6.16
N ASP A 136 -15.87 54.21 -5.25
CA ASP A 136 -16.25 54.56 -3.86
C ASP A 136 -15.09 54.35 -2.86
N ALA A 137 -13.87 54.19 -3.32
CA ALA A 137 -12.71 53.90 -2.48
C ALA A 137 -12.21 55.13 -1.73
N THR A 138 -12.83 55.43 -0.58
CA THR A 138 -12.44 56.55 0.28
C THR A 138 -11.43 56.10 1.31
N PRO A 139 -10.25 56.73 1.43
CA PRO A 139 -9.23 56.35 2.40
C PRO A 139 -9.69 56.47 3.85
N TYR A 140 -9.41 55.49 4.68
CA TYR A 140 -9.52 55.55 6.14
C TYR A 140 -8.16 55.87 6.76
N MET A 141 -7.08 55.27 6.24
CA MET A 141 -5.71 55.68 6.50
C MET A 141 -5.09 56.09 5.16
N SER A 142 -4.42 57.22 5.11
CA SER A 142 -3.82 57.77 3.90
C SER A 142 -2.31 57.88 4.08
N GLY A 143 -1.56 56.82 3.67
CA GLY A 143 -0.10 56.82 3.75
C GLY A 143 0.45 56.95 5.16
N LEU A 144 -0.21 56.31 6.15
CA LEU A 144 0.16 56.39 7.57
C LEU A 144 1.55 55.78 7.77
N ARG A 145 2.41 56.48 8.53
CA ARG A 145 3.70 55.94 8.97
C ARG A 145 3.49 55.04 10.17
N VAL A 146 3.87 53.76 10.04
CA VAL A 146 3.76 52.73 11.10
C VAL A 146 5.14 52.18 11.37
N LYS A 147 5.52 52.11 12.69
CA LYS A 147 6.89 51.78 13.10
C LYS A 147 6.97 50.50 13.92
N GLN A 148 8.02 49.73 13.69
CA GLN A 148 8.36 48.55 14.48
C GLN A 148 8.66 48.93 15.96
N SER A 149 9.35 50.05 16.17
CA SER A 149 9.68 50.56 17.51
C SER A 149 8.46 50.91 18.34
N GLU A 150 7.30 51.05 17.72
CA GLU A 150 5.99 51.33 18.36
C GLU A 150 5.09 50.07 18.31
N GLY A 151 5.69 48.86 18.13
CA GLY A 151 4.99 47.59 18.05
C GLY A 151 4.03 47.47 16.89
N TRP A 152 4.30 48.16 15.78
CA TRP A 152 3.45 48.23 14.57
C TRP A 152 2.02 48.69 14.86
N GLY A 153 1.81 49.50 15.95
CA GLY A 153 0.52 50.03 16.36
C GLY A 153 0.15 51.32 15.62
N THR A 154 -1.14 51.62 15.62
CA THR A 154 -1.68 52.88 15.08
C THR A 154 -2.56 53.62 16.07
N SER A 155 -2.90 54.86 15.78
CA SER A 155 -3.91 55.64 16.51
C SER A 155 -5.34 55.39 16.04
N TYR A 156 -5.53 54.61 14.98
CA TYR A 156 -6.83 54.29 14.40
C TYR A 156 -7.48 53.09 15.09
N TYR A 157 -8.80 53.04 15.09
CA TYR A 157 -9.61 52.02 15.72
C TYR A 157 -10.31 51.12 14.68
N TRP A 158 -10.63 49.89 15.04
CA TRP A 158 -11.43 49.01 14.20
C TRP A 158 -12.82 49.60 13.98
N PRO A 159 -13.31 49.73 12.71
CA PRO A 159 -14.49 50.53 12.38
C PRO A 159 -15.85 49.91 12.76
N GLY A 160 -15.85 48.73 13.40
CA GLY A 160 -17.06 48.05 13.87
C GLY A 160 -17.63 47.02 12.88
N ALA A 161 -18.48 46.13 13.38
CA ALA A 161 -18.99 44.95 12.64
C ALA A 161 -19.80 45.29 11.37
N ALA A 162 -20.39 46.47 11.27
CA ALA A 162 -21.10 46.91 10.09
C ALA A 162 -20.19 47.29 8.90
N ARG A 163 -18.89 47.24 9.10
CA ARG A 163 -17.87 47.67 8.13
C ARG A 163 -16.88 46.53 7.86
N LYS A 164 -16.27 46.63 6.68
CA LYS A 164 -15.02 45.94 6.33
C LYS A 164 -13.92 46.97 6.10
N ILE A 165 -12.69 46.54 6.20
CA ILE A 165 -11.50 47.35 5.95
C ILE A 165 -10.51 46.55 5.09
N SER A 166 -9.89 47.22 4.15
CA SER A 166 -8.78 46.67 3.37
C SER A 166 -7.52 47.50 3.63
N PHE A 167 -6.42 46.79 3.89
CA PHE A 167 -5.11 47.37 4.18
C PHE A 167 -4.14 47.11 3.05
N PHE A 168 -3.36 48.13 2.72
CA PHE A 168 -2.26 48.07 1.76
C PHE A 168 -1.04 48.74 2.36
N ALA A 169 0.05 48.00 2.39
CA ALA A 169 1.30 48.47 3.00
C ALA A 169 2.42 48.49 1.96
N SER A 170 3.31 49.45 2.10
CA SER A 170 4.60 49.49 1.38
C SER A 170 5.74 49.86 2.33
N ALA A 171 6.90 49.34 2.11
CA ALA A 171 8.13 49.62 2.87
C ALA A 171 9.35 49.73 1.93
N PRO A 172 10.29 50.62 2.25
CA PRO A 172 10.37 51.50 3.41
C PRO A 172 9.35 52.65 3.33
N TYR A 173 9.07 53.29 4.48
CA TYR A 173 8.15 54.43 4.51
C TYR A 173 8.64 55.56 3.59
N ASP A 174 9.91 55.99 3.74
CA ASP A 174 10.59 56.97 2.88
C ASP A 174 11.24 56.20 1.71
N CYS A 175 10.46 55.95 0.66
CA CYS A 175 10.93 55.40 -0.59
C CYS A 175 10.95 56.47 -1.68
N ASP A 176 12.14 56.84 -2.13
CA ASP A 176 12.29 57.84 -3.20
C ASP A 176 11.60 57.36 -4.47
N GLY A 177 10.90 58.26 -5.13
CA GLY A 177 10.13 57.96 -6.35
C GLY A 177 8.76 57.31 -6.13
N LEU A 178 8.40 56.94 -4.89
CA LEU A 178 7.10 56.33 -4.58
C LEU A 178 6.07 57.40 -4.22
N THR A 179 4.95 57.40 -4.92
CA THR A 179 3.79 58.25 -4.67
C THR A 179 2.53 57.40 -4.58
N ALA A 180 1.65 57.69 -3.61
CA ALA A 180 0.36 57.04 -3.46
C ALA A 180 -0.79 57.90 -3.98
N PHE A 181 -1.68 57.27 -4.73
CA PHE A 181 -2.97 57.83 -5.14
C PHE A 181 -4.08 57.06 -4.43
N ASN A 182 -4.66 57.69 -3.39
CA ASN A 182 -5.57 57.06 -2.46
C ASN A 182 -7.04 57.07 -2.88
N GLU A 183 -7.33 57.71 -4.00
CA GLU A 183 -8.68 57.80 -4.58
C GLU A 183 -8.74 56.99 -5.85
N GLY A 184 -9.62 55.98 -5.86
CA GLY A 184 -9.93 55.25 -7.07
C GLY A 184 -10.95 55.96 -7.91
N THR A 185 -10.93 55.73 -9.21
CA THR A 185 -11.99 56.13 -10.15
C THR A 185 -12.80 54.90 -10.56
N SER A 186 -14.01 55.10 -11.08
CA SER A 186 -14.86 54.01 -11.51
C SER A 186 -14.08 53.04 -12.45
N GLY A 187 -14.03 51.77 -12.10
CA GLY A 187 -13.30 50.73 -12.83
C GLY A 187 -11.79 50.67 -12.56
N ASN A 188 -11.21 51.62 -11.81
CA ASN A 188 -9.78 51.65 -11.50
C ASN A 188 -9.54 51.74 -9.99
N PRO A 189 -8.78 50.79 -9.41
CA PRO A 189 -8.45 50.86 -8.00
C PRO A 189 -7.48 52.02 -7.69
N PRO A 190 -7.39 52.50 -6.44
CA PRO A 190 -6.26 53.30 -5.99
C PRO A 190 -4.95 52.61 -6.30
N TYR A 191 -3.86 53.33 -6.45
CA TYR A 191 -2.57 52.77 -6.84
C TYR A 191 -1.38 53.48 -6.21
N LEU A 192 -0.24 52.77 -6.17
CA LEU A 192 1.07 53.36 -5.97
C LEU A 192 1.70 53.65 -7.35
N SER A 193 2.25 54.84 -7.54
CA SER A 193 3.11 55.16 -8.68
C SER A 193 4.56 55.11 -8.23
N TYR A 194 5.42 54.41 -8.95
CA TYR A 194 6.83 54.34 -8.63
C TYR A 194 7.69 54.74 -9.83
N THR A 195 8.64 55.61 -9.57
CA THR A 195 9.69 55.96 -10.52
C THR A 195 11.01 55.46 -9.96
N VAL A 196 11.65 54.55 -10.67
CA VAL A 196 12.97 53.99 -10.29
C VAL A 196 13.99 55.12 -10.21
N PRO A 197 14.70 55.29 -9.08
CA PRO A 197 15.77 56.30 -8.98
C PRO A 197 16.83 56.11 -10.04
N ALA A 198 17.31 57.21 -10.64
CA ALA A 198 18.33 57.15 -11.71
C ALA A 198 19.69 56.59 -11.22
N ALA A 199 20.10 56.97 -10.01
CA ALA A 199 21.29 56.44 -9.39
C ALA A 199 20.99 55.04 -8.77
N VAL A 200 21.66 53.99 -9.21
CA VAL A 200 21.47 52.61 -8.75
C VAL A 200 21.66 52.53 -7.23
N ALA A 201 22.58 53.24 -6.65
CA ALA A 201 22.81 53.30 -5.20
C ALA A 201 21.60 53.85 -4.39
N ASP A 202 20.66 54.56 -5.01
CA ASP A 202 19.44 55.08 -4.37
C ASP A 202 18.21 54.18 -4.58
N GLN A 203 18.35 53.13 -5.38
CA GLN A 203 17.27 52.16 -5.64
C GLN A 203 17.08 51.24 -4.43
N LYS A 204 15.95 51.39 -3.74
CA LYS A 204 15.61 50.57 -2.58
C LYS A 204 14.79 49.37 -2.99
N ASP A 205 14.92 48.27 -2.27
CA ASP A 205 14.07 47.10 -2.43
C ASP A 205 12.67 47.39 -1.88
N LEU A 206 11.74 47.65 -2.76
CA LEU A 206 10.37 48.02 -2.40
C LEU A 206 9.58 46.76 -2.01
N LEU A 207 9.08 46.72 -0.78
CA LEU A 207 8.20 45.68 -0.29
C LEU A 207 6.74 46.15 -0.28
N VAL A 208 5.81 45.24 -0.57
CA VAL A 208 4.37 45.51 -0.55
C VAL A 208 3.59 44.38 0.11
N ALA A 209 2.47 44.75 0.76
CA ALA A 209 1.52 43.78 1.30
C ALA A 209 0.08 44.27 1.07
N ALA A 210 -0.84 43.33 0.91
CA ALA A 210 -2.27 43.61 0.83
C ALA A 210 -3.05 42.65 1.72
N SER A 211 -4.01 43.16 2.47
CA SER A 211 -4.99 42.38 3.22
C SER A 211 -6.36 43.00 3.01
N THR A 212 -7.20 42.33 2.22
CA THR A 212 -8.49 42.86 1.77
C THR A 212 -9.69 42.22 2.48
N ASP A 213 -10.80 42.94 2.50
CA ASP A 213 -12.11 42.46 2.99
C ASP A 213 -12.12 41.97 4.46
N ARG A 214 -11.30 42.58 5.30
CA ARG A 214 -11.22 42.24 6.72
C ARG A 214 -12.45 42.74 7.49
N PRO A 215 -13.03 41.92 8.39
CA PRO A 215 -14.13 42.37 9.24
C PRO A 215 -13.69 43.53 10.11
N GLY A 216 -14.52 44.59 10.14
CA GLY A 216 -14.20 45.82 10.87
C GLY A 216 -14.21 45.71 12.40
N ASN A 217 -14.48 44.55 12.96
CA ASN A 217 -14.47 44.24 14.38
C ASN A 217 -13.48 43.13 14.77
N SER A 218 -12.44 42.88 13.95
CA SER A 218 -11.43 41.82 14.19
C SER A 218 -10.71 42.00 15.53
N ASN A 219 -10.37 43.25 15.91
CA ASN A 219 -9.73 43.59 17.20
C ASN A 219 -8.42 42.84 17.51
N THR A 220 -7.81 42.23 16.51
CA THR A 220 -6.52 41.55 16.57
C THR A 220 -5.50 42.25 15.69
N ALA A 221 -4.22 42.04 15.94
CA ALA A 221 -3.19 42.56 15.02
C ALA A 221 -3.39 41.96 13.62
N GLU A 222 -3.49 42.80 12.62
CA GLU A 222 -3.72 42.40 11.25
C GLU A 222 -2.42 41.82 10.64
N PRO A 223 -2.40 40.59 10.14
CA PRO A 223 -1.22 40.03 9.52
C PRO A 223 -0.94 40.68 8.17
N LEU A 224 0.26 41.23 8.00
CA LEU A 224 0.77 41.78 6.76
C LEU A 224 2.03 41.03 6.32
N THR A 225 1.90 40.17 5.32
CA THR A 225 3.04 39.49 4.73
C THR A 225 3.61 40.32 3.58
N MET A 226 4.77 40.92 3.84
CA MET A 226 5.46 41.78 2.89
C MET A 226 6.12 40.95 1.80
N ARG A 227 6.01 41.38 0.55
CA ARG A 227 6.60 40.73 -0.63
C ARG A 227 7.45 41.74 -1.41
N HIS A 228 8.51 41.27 -2.03
CA HIS A 228 9.34 42.06 -2.92
C HIS A 228 8.53 42.49 -4.13
N ALA A 229 8.43 43.79 -4.36
CA ALA A 229 7.66 44.40 -5.48
C ALA A 229 8.49 44.59 -6.74
N LEU A 230 9.81 44.54 -6.65
CA LEU A 230 10.74 44.78 -7.76
C LEU A 230 11.42 43.49 -8.23
N THR A 231 12.20 43.62 -9.31
CA THR A 231 13.13 42.57 -9.78
C THR A 231 14.55 43.03 -9.48
N ALA A 232 15.32 42.17 -8.84
CA ALA A 232 16.76 42.39 -8.69
C ALA A 232 17.49 41.96 -9.98
N VAL A 233 18.26 42.89 -10.58
CA VAL A 233 19.09 42.59 -11.75
C VAL A 233 20.56 42.69 -11.37
N ARG A 234 21.31 41.60 -11.58
CA ARG A 234 22.71 41.43 -11.18
C ARG A 234 23.58 41.00 -12.34
N PHE A 235 24.89 41.26 -12.22
CA PHE A 235 25.89 40.82 -13.18
C PHE A 235 27.06 40.11 -12.49
N VAL A 236 27.44 38.98 -13.05
CA VAL A 236 28.57 38.17 -12.55
C VAL A 236 29.47 37.77 -13.72
N THR A 237 30.68 37.38 -13.42
CA THR A 237 31.58 36.77 -14.42
C THR A 237 31.06 35.37 -14.77
N GLY A 238 31.09 35.04 -16.05
CA GLY A 238 30.83 33.69 -16.56
C GLY A 238 32.13 32.87 -16.66
N ASP A 239 31.96 31.64 -17.11
CA ASP A 239 33.08 30.76 -17.46
C ASP A 239 33.75 31.29 -18.72
N ASN A 240 35.08 31.15 -18.82
CA ASN A 240 35.90 31.57 -19.97
C ASN A 240 35.84 33.06 -20.35
N MET A 241 35.46 33.96 -19.42
CA MET A 241 35.61 35.37 -19.64
C MET A 241 37.10 35.71 -19.75
N LEU A 242 37.51 36.40 -20.83
CA LEU A 242 38.86 36.91 -20.95
C LEU A 242 39.24 37.74 -19.72
N PRO A 243 40.45 37.61 -19.19
CA PRO A 243 40.95 38.48 -18.16
C PRO A 243 40.81 39.94 -18.60
N GLY A 244 40.18 40.76 -17.77
CA GLY A 244 39.94 42.14 -18.11
C GLY A 244 39.25 42.91 -17.00
N LYS A 245 38.78 44.10 -17.29
CA LYS A 245 38.12 44.98 -16.35
C LYS A 245 36.81 45.48 -16.92
N VAL A 246 35.78 45.43 -16.09
CA VAL A 246 34.48 46.07 -16.36
C VAL A 246 34.44 47.39 -15.60
N SER A 247 34.29 48.50 -16.30
CA SER A 247 34.21 49.82 -15.70
C SER A 247 32.79 50.37 -15.58
N GLY A 248 31.85 49.80 -16.30
CA GLY A 248 30.48 50.21 -16.21
C GLY A 248 29.49 49.26 -16.88
N ILE A 249 28.28 49.23 -16.37
CA ILE A 249 27.14 48.50 -16.94
C ILE A 249 25.95 49.41 -17.01
N THR A 250 25.27 49.45 -18.15
CA THR A 250 24.05 50.24 -18.37
C THR A 250 22.90 49.37 -18.84
N LEU A 251 21.76 49.45 -18.15
CA LEU A 251 20.47 48.98 -18.64
C LEU A 251 19.86 50.09 -19.48
N LYS A 252 19.75 49.89 -20.80
CA LYS A 252 19.29 50.93 -21.75
C LYS A 252 17.86 50.69 -22.16
N ASN A 253 17.12 51.80 -22.28
CA ASN A 253 15.75 51.84 -22.82
C ASN A 253 14.76 50.90 -22.07
N VAL A 254 14.87 50.79 -20.76
CA VAL A 254 13.95 49.99 -19.92
C VAL A 254 12.93 50.92 -19.26
N TYR A 255 11.76 50.41 -18.95
CA TYR A 255 10.76 51.26 -18.26
C TYR A 255 11.23 51.58 -16.85
N GLY A 256 11.25 52.88 -16.55
CA GLY A 256 11.65 53.42 -15.24
C GLY A 256 10.45 53.83 -14.37
N ARG A 257 9.22 53.80 -14.87
CA ARG A 257 8.03 54.16 -14.13
C ARG A 257 6.87 53.19 -14.37
N GLY A 258 6.11 52.88 -13.33
CA GLY A 258 4.95 52.05 -13.39
C GLY A 258 3.94 52.35 -12.29
N LYS A 259 2.76 51.74 -12.39
CA LYS A 259 1.71 51.77 -11.37
C LYS A 259 1.52 50.41 -10.77
N LEU A 260 1.27 50.36 -9.47
CA LEU A 260 0.92 49.15 -8.72
C LEU A 260 -0.48 49.32 -8.13
N PRO A 261 -1.52 48.75 -8.76
CA PRO A 261 -2.89 48.86 -8.27
C PRO A 261 -3.06 48.20 -6.90
N LEU A 262 -3.82 48.85 -6.01
CA LEU A 262 -4.12 48.35 -4.67
C LEU A 262 -5.25 47.28 -4.73
N THR A 263 -4.87 46.08 -5.10
CA THR A 263 -5.75 44.93 -5.22
C THR A 263 -5.30 43.84 -4.22
N ALA A 264 -6.06 42.75 -4.11
CA ALA A 264 -5.69 41.60 -3.25
C ALA A 264 -4.38 40.93 -3.70
N SER A 265 -4.05 41.03 -5.00
CA SER A 265 -2.81 40.53 -5.60
C SER A 265 -2.20 41.63 -6.48
N PRO A 266 -1.45 42.56 -5.89
CA PRO A 266 -0.87 43.67 -6.61
C PRO A 266 0.10 43.18 -7.70
N ALA A 267 -0.02 43.72 -8.91
CA ALA A 267 0.90 43.49 -10.03
C ALA A 267 1.15 44.79 -10.76
N TRP A 268 2.37 45.01 -11.25
CA TRP A 268 2.75 46.24 -11.95
C TRP A 268 2.00 46.36 -13.28
N ASP A 269 1.57 47.57 -13.55
CA ASP A 269 0.83 47.98 -14.73
C ASP A 269 1.27 49.36 -15.22
N GLU A 270 0.75 49.82 -16.37
CA GLU A 270 1.00 51.12 -16.96
C GLU A 270 2.49 51.52 -16.99
N HIS A 271 3.34 50.65 -17.50
CA HIS A 271 4.77 50.93 -17.65
C HIS A 271 5.03 52.09 -18.57
N ALA A 272 5.88 53.01 -18.14
CA ALA A 272 6.20 54.24 -18.89
C ALA A 272 7.61 54.77 -18.59
N GLY A 273 8.03 55.80 -19.30
CA GLY A 273 9.28 56.52 -19.05
C GLY A 273 10.50 55.64 -19.30
N MET A 274 10.69 55.23 -20.57
CA MET A 274 11.92 54.53 -20.95
C MET A 274 13.14 55.40 -20.65
N THR A 275 14.10 54.80 -19.92
CA THR A 275 15.34 55.50 -19.51
C THR A 275 16.51 54.53 -19.38
N ASN A 276 17.68 55.06 -19.07
CA ASN A 276 18.87 54.29 -18.86
C ASN A 276 19.27 54.29 -17.38
N PHE A 277 19.71 53.17 -16.87
CA PHE A 277 20.27 53.05 -15.52
C PHE A 277 21.69 52.54 -15.60
N THR A 278 22.64 53.36 -15.14
CA THR A 278 24.07 53.09 -15.25
C THR A 278 24.68 52.89 -13.88
N GLN A 279 25.49 51.85 -13.77
CA GLN A 279 26.44 51.68 -12.67
C GLN A 279 27.86 51.79 -13.19
N THR A 280 28.67 52.70 -12.59
CA THR A 280 30.08 52.81 -12.83
C THR A 280 30.85 52.15 -11.68
N PHE A 281 31.83 51.36 -12.00
CA PHE A 281 32.65 50.67 -11.02
C PHE A 281 33.93 51.46 -10.76
N SER A 282 34.21 51.75 -9.47
CA SER A 282 35.43 52.39 -9.02
C SER A 282 35.86 51.83 -7.65
N PRO A 283 36.92 51.04 -7.52
CA PRO A 283 37.75 50.60 -8.63
C PRO A 283 37.02 49.71 -9.62
N GLU A 284 37.51 49.60 -10.85
CA GLU A 284 36.95 48.75 -11.91
C GLU A 284 36.77 47.31 -11.42
N ALA A 285 35.65 46.69 -11.75
CA ALA A 285 35.42 45.27 -11.42
C ALA A 285 36.35 44.39 -12.27
N THR A 286 37.17 43.56 -11.63
CA THR A 286 38.08 42.68 -12.32
C THR A 286 37.37 41.42 -12.74
N ALA A 287 37.46 41.04 -14.01
CA ALA A 287 37.15 39.70 -14.45
C ALA A 287 38.34 38.81 -14.08
N PRO A 288 38.20 37.93 -13.10
CA PRO A 288 39.31 37.07 -12.67
C PRO A 288 39.63 36.00 -13.71
N ASP A 289 40.78 35.33 -13.52
CA ASP A 289 41.15 34.13 -14.22
C ASP A 289 39.99 33.18 -14.39
N PRO A 290 39.85 32.49 -15.54
CA PRO A 290 38.72 31.61 -15.88
C PRO A 290 38.32 30.57 -14.83
N GLN A 291 39.08 30.40 -13.77
CA GLN A 291 38.86 29.43 -12.69
C GLN A 291 37.92 29.90 -11.55
N SER A 292 37.42 31.12 -11.58
CA SER A 292 36.50 31.65 -10.56
C SER A 292 35.23 32.22 -11.19
N PRO A 293 34.42 31.37 -11.85
CA PRO A 293 33.14 31.81 -12.42
C PRO A 293 32.14 32.20 -11.30
N GLY A 294 31.27 33.14 -11.62
CA GLY A 294 30.29 33.62 -10.67
C GLY A 294 30.77 34.74 -9.75
N THR A 295 31.94 35.30 -9.95
CA THR A 295 32.39 36.50 -9.25
C THR A 295 31.46 37.65 -9.55
N SER A 296 30.88 38.24 -8.52
CA SER A 296 29.92 39.36 -8.69
C SER A 296 30.63 40.59 -9.23
N LEU A 297 30.08 41.15 -10.28
CA LEU A 297 30.43 42.46 -10.81
C LEU A 297 29.63 43.56 -10.14
N THR A 298 28.36 43.30 -9.82
CA THR A 298 27.49 44.19 -9.05
C THR A 298 27.59 43.85 -7.57
N GLN A 299 27.99 44.80 -6.73
CA GLN A 299 27.98 44.63 -5.28
C GLN A 299 26.55 44.58 -4.75
N PRO A 300 26.30 43.97 -3.57
CA PRO A 300 24.95 43.88 -2.99
C PRO A 300 24.30 45.26 -2.85
N GLU A 301 25.09 46.27 -2.50
CA GLU A 301 24.65 47.64 -2.30
C GLU A 301 24.36 48.39 -3.60
N ALA A 302 24.67 47.79 -4.74
CA ALA A 302 24.52 48.37 -6.07
C ALA A 302 23.77 47.43 -7.02
N THR A 303 22.92 46.55 -6.46
CA THR A 303 21.97 45.76 -7.24
C THR A 303 20.94 46.66 -7.93
N PHE A 304 20.73 46.48 -9.24
CA PHE A 304 19.67 47.20 -9.94
C PHE A 304 18.29 46.68 -9.48
N MET A 305 17.56 47.48 -8.73
CA MET A 305 16.20 47.18 -8.29
C MET A 305 15.19 47.77 -9.30
N MET A 306 14.80 46.95 -10.25
CA MET A 306 14.07 47.39 -11.44
C MET A 306 12.59 47.05 -11.37
N LEU A 307 11.75 47.76 -12.10
CA LEU A 307 10.34 47.41 -12.28
C LEU A 307 10.23 46.03 -12.96
N PRO A 308 9.37 45.13 -12.44
CA PRO A 308 8.97 43.95 -13.17
C PRO A 308 8.30 44.33 -14.47
N GLN A 309 8.81 43.86 -15.62
CA GLN A 309 8.37 44.27 -16.92
C GLN A 309 8.68 43.28 -18.02
N THR A 310 7.91 43.30 -19.09
CA THR A 310 8.38 42.82 -20.39
C THR A 310 9.16 43.97 -21.04
N LEU A 311 10.41 43.70 -21.35
CA LEU A 311 11.36 44.70 -21.79
C LEU A 311 10.97 45.26 -23.16
N PRO A 312 11.08 46.62 -23.37
CA PRO A 312 10.80 47.28 -24.63
C PRO A 312 11.58 46.73 -25.84
N SER A 313 11.08 46.98 -27.03
CA SER A 313 11.67 46.44 -28.28
C SER A 313 13.08 46.93 -28.59
N ASN A 314 13.52 47.96 -27.91
CA ASN A 314 14.87 48.55 -28.04
C ASN A 314 15.67 48.45 -26.74
N ALA A 315 15.27 47.60 -25.80
CA ALA A 315 15.98 47.40 -24.55
C ALA A 315 17.30 46.67 -24.78
N GLN A 316 18.37 47.18 -24.16
CA GLN A 316 19.74 46.66 -24.30
C GLN A 316 20.45 46.70 -22.95
N ILE A 317 21.42 45.80 -22.82
CA ILE A 317 22.48 45.91 -21.81
C ILE A 317 23.76 46.38 -22.51
N GLU A 318 24.39 47.39 -21.93
CA GLU A 318 25.70 47.84 -22.38
C GLU A 318 26.73 47.55 -21.28
N VAL A 319 27.90 46.97 -21.67
CA VAL A 319 29.04 46.68 -20.79
C VAL A 319 30.25 47.44 -21.32
N ILE A 320 30.86 48.26 -20.46
CA ILE A 320 32.14 48.89 -20.76
C ILE A 320 33.26 47.99 -20.22
N TYR A 321 34.01 47.40 -21.14
CA TYR A 321 34.99 46.35 -20.85
C TYR A 321 36.34 46.73 -21.43
N THR A 322 37.43 46.52 -20.63
CA THR A 322 38.79 46.68 -21.08
C THR A 322 39.48 45.33 -20.97
N ASP A 323 39.90 44.71 -22.08
CA ASP A 323 40.63 43.46 -22.09
C ASP A 323 42.10 43.67 -21.69
N ASN A 324 42.67 42.67 -20.98
CA ASN A 324 44.07 42.70 -20.55
C ASN A 324 45.05 42.35 -21.66
N LEU A 325 44.60 41.82 -22.80
CA LEU A 325 45.45 41.47 -23.93
C LEU A 325 45.89 42.68 -24.71
N THR A 326 44.93 43.58 -25.02
CA THR A 326 45.21 44.76 -25.80
C THR A 326 45.18 46.08 -24.98
N GLY A 327 44.60 46.03 -23.77
CA GLY A 327 44.40 47.24 -22.97
C GLY A 327 43.36 48.20 -23.58
N THR A 328 42.60 47.74 -24.56
CA THR A 328 41.63 48.61 -25.28
C THR A 328 40.28 48.57 -24.58
N GLN A 329 39.71 49.71 -24.29
CA GLN A 329 38.35 49.83 -23.79
C GLN A 329 37.34 49.71 -24.93
N ARG A 330 36.32 48.89 -24.72
CA ARG A 330 35.26 48.58 -25.68
C ARG A 330 33.91 48.75 -25.04
N THR A 331 32.94 49.09 -25.85
CA THR A 331 31.52 49.10 -25.44
C THR A 331 30.81 47.95 -26.13
N LEU A 332 30.37 47.01 -25.36
CA LEU A 332 29.69 45.81 -25.82
C LEU A 332 28.18 45.93 -25.50
N THR A 333 27.32 45.58 -26.43
CA THR A 333 25.87 45.68 -26.25
C THR A 333 25.20 44.33 -26.46
N ALA A 334 24.19 44.04 -25.64
CA ALA A 334 23.31 42.88 -25.80
C ALA A 334 21.84 43.34 -25.92
N ASN A 335 21.16 42.82 -26.91
CA ASN A 335 19.73 43.09 -27.11
C ASN A 335 18.92 42.19 -26.16
N ILE A 336 18.18 42.81 -25.24
CA ILE A 336 17.31 42.13 -24.28
C ILE A 336 15.84 42.37 -24.54
N ALA A 337 15.47 42.89 -25.70
CA ALA A 337 14.08 43.16 -26.08
C ALA A 337 13.15 41.94 -25.91
N GLY A 338 11.96 42.19 -25.41
CA GLY A 338 10.94 41.16 -25.23
C GLY A 338 11.22 40.14 -24.10
N LYS A 339 12.37 40.23 -23.42
CA LYS A 339 12.64 39.41 -22.21
C LYS A 339 11.80 39.94 -21.04
N THR A 340 11.56 39.08 -20.05
CA THR A 340 10.72 39.44 -18.89
C THR A 340 11.56 39.50 -17.63
N TRP A 341 11.38 40.57 -16.87
CA TRP A 341 11.85 40.69 -15.48
C TRP A 341 10.67 40.44 -14.54
N PRO A 342 10.60 39.26 -13.88
CA PRO A 342 9.43 38.95 -13.06
C PRO A 342 9.54 39.58 -11.66
N MET A 343 8.40 39.89 -11.07
CA MET A 343 8.27 40.47 -9.72
C MET A 343 8.78 39.47 -8.66
N GLY A 344 9.57 40.00 -7.69
CA GLY A 344 10.10 39.23 -6.57
C GLY A 344 11.20 38.22 -6.94
N LYS A 345 11.78 38.35 -8.12
CA LYS A 345 12.84 37.44 -8.60
C LYS A 345 14.17 38.16 -8.77
N THR A 346 15.25 37.37 -8.80
CA THR A 346 16.58 37.85 -9.17
C THR A 346 16.93 37.36 -10.57
N VAL A 347 17.27 38.28 -11.45
CA VAL A 347 17.81 38.02 -12.79
C VAL A 347 19.29 38.30 -12.78
N THR A 348 20.08 37.25 -12.89
CA THR A 348 21.54 37.30 -12.92
C THR A 348 22.01 37.15 -14.37
N TYR A 349 22.74 38.14 -14.86
CA TYR A 349 23.41 38.07 -16.17
C TYR A 349 24.87 37.64 -15.95
N ARG A 350 25.26 36.54 -16.55
CA ARG A 350 26.66 36.08 -16.59
C ARG A 350 27.30 36.54 -17.88
N ILE A 351 28.46 37.16 -17.79
CA ILE A 351 29.24 37.62 -18.94
C ILE A 351 30.30 36.56 -19.22
N SER A 352 30.33 35.99 -20.43
CA SER A 352 31.32 35.01 -20.85
C SER A 352 31.88 35.32 -22.23
N THR A 353 33.12 34.82 -22.53
CA THR A 353 33.85 35.11 -23.76
C THR A 353 33.41 34.29 -24.98
N ASN A 354 32.67 33.21 -24.78
CA ASN A 354 32.17 32.37 -25.85
C ASN A 354 30.69 32.02 -25.59
N SER A 355 29.93 31.73 -26.65
CA SER A 355 28.64 31.10 -26.52
C SER A 355 28.81 29.64 -26.09
N ILE A 356 29.17 29.42 -24.83
CA ILE A 356 29.24 28.10 -24.27
C ILE A 356 27.80 27.65 -23.99
N VAL A 357 27.37 26.72 -24.77
CA VAL A 357 26.11 26.01 -24.51
C VAL A 357 26.46 24.78 -23.71
N VAL A 358 26.04 24.74 -22.46
CA VAL A 358 26.14 23.56 -21.61
C VAL A 358 24.82 22.81 -21.71
N THR A 359 24.86 21.66 -22.36
CA THR A 359 23.68 20.79 -22.49
C THR A 359 23.79 19.62 -21.50
N PRO A 360 23.08 19.65 -20.39
CA PRO A 360 23.08 18.56 -19.44
C PRO A 360 22.35 17.35 -20.01
N THR A 361 22.86 16.16 -19.72
CA THR A 361 22.23 14.88 -20.04
C THR A 361 22.17 14.02 -18.80
N LEU A 362 20.96 13.73 -18.37
CA LEU A 362 20.70 12.75 -17.33
C LEU A 362 19.74 11.71 -17.91
N THR A 363 20.18 10.46 -17.98
CA THR A 363 19.37 9.36 -18.44
C THR A 363 19.43 8.24 -17.40
N VAL A 364 18.28 7.85 -16.89
CA VAL A 364 18.15 6.76 -15.93
C VAL A 364 17.21 5.72 -16.52
N THR A 365 17.67 4.48 -16.58
CA THR A 365 16.83 3.35 -16.96
C THR A 365 16.39 2.62 -15.70
N ALA A 366 15.10 2.54 -15.46
CA ALA A 366 14.54 1.85 -14.30
C ALA A 366 14.82 0.34 -14.34
N PRO A 367 14.69 -0.38 -13.22
CA PRO A 367 14.64 -1.84 -13.21
C PRO A 367 13.64 -2.37 -14.24
N ALA A 368 14.01 -3.44 -14.94
CA ALA A 368 13.27 -3.94 -16.12
C ALA A 368 11.89 -4.49 -15.75
N ASN A 369 11.72 -5.00 -14.55
CA ASN A 369 10.48 -5.62 -14.10
C ASN A 369 10.05 -5.09 -12.73
N GLU A 370 8.75 -5.18 -12.45
CA GLU A 370 8.26 -5.04 -11.07
C GLU A 370 8.79 -6.19 -10.21
N TYR A 371 9.04 -5.91 -8.93
CA TYR A 371 9.47 -6.92 -7.97
C TYR A 371 8.30 -7.78 -7.53
N LEU A 372 8.57 -9.06 -7.30
CA LEU A 372 7.63 -9.97 -6.67
C LEU A 372 7.60 -9.73 -5.15
N TYR A 373 6.60 -10.26 -4.47
CA TYR A 373 6.48 -10.21 -3.01
C TYR A 373 7.71 -10.82 -2.28
N THR A 374 8.40 -11.76 -2.93
CA THR A 374 9.65 -12.38 -2.42
C THR A 374 10.86 -11.44 -2.43
N GLY A 375 10.70 -10.23 -3.01
CA GLY A 375 11.82 -9.32 -3.20
C GLY A 375 12.78 -9.77 -4.31
N GLY A 376 14.00 -9.29 -4.23
CA GLY A 376 15.05 -9.64 -5.18
C GLY A 376 15.92 -8.44 -5.58
N THR A 377 16.83 -8.68 -6.51
CA THR A 377 17.76 -7.68 -7.02
C THR A 377 17.62 -7.53 -8.53
N GLN A 378 17.53 -6.29 -9.01
CA GLN A 378 17.55 -5.95 -10.42
C GLN A 378 18.52 -4.78 -10.67
N ASN A 379 18.93 -4.60 -11.90
CA ASN A 379 19.79 -3.51 -12.29
C ASN A 379 18.99 -2.32 -12.81
N TYR A 380 19.51 -1.12 -12.54
CA TYR A 380 19.17 0.14 -13.19
C TYR A 380 20.42 0.80 -13.70
N THR A 381 20.35 1.74 -14.62
CA THR A 381 21.51 2.42 -15.16
C THR A 381 21.38 3.92 -15.04
N VAL A 382 22.50 4.60 -14.86
CA VAL A 382 22.56 6.06 -14.84
C VAL A 382 23.64 6.54 -15.80
N THR A 383 23.25 7.49 -16.66
CA THR A 383 24.15 8.29 -17.50
C THR A 383 23.99 9.74 -17.06
N SER A 384 25.05 10.40 -16.64
CA SER A 384 25.00 11.78 -16.16
C SER A 384 26.23 12.55 -16.60
N TYR A 385 26.06 13.42 -17.57
CA TYR A 385 27.13 14.27 -18.10
C TYR A 385 26.57 15.59 -18.63
N ALA A 386 27.42 16.51 -18.93
CA ALA A 386 27.08 17.71 -19.68
C ALA A 386 27.96 17.79 -20.92
N THR A 387 27.37 18.14 -22.04
CA THR A 387 28.12 18.50 -23.26
C THR A 387 28.30 20.01 -23.28
N VAL A 388 29.52 20.43 -23.32
CA VAL A 388 29.93 21.84 -23.43
C VAL A 388 30.33 22.10 -24.87
N THR A 389 29.55 22.93 -25.58
CA THR A 389 29.85 23.34 -26.95
C THR A 389 30.13 24.83 -27.01
N GLY A 390 31.21 25.22 -27.67
CA GLY A 390 31.59 26.62 -27.88
C GLY A 390 32.89 26.70 -28.65
N GLY A 391 33.13 27.75 -29.41
CA GLY A 391 34.36 27.98 -30.14
C GLY A 391 34.72 26.88 -31.14
N GLY A 392 33.74 26.17 -31.73
CA GLY A 392 33.99 25.07 -32.68
C GLY A 392 34.41 23.74 -32.02
N THR A 393 34.48 23.66 -30.73
CA THR A 393 34.83 22.43 -29.97
C THR A 393 33.65 21.92 -29.15
N SER A 394 33.62 20.59 -28.97
CA SER A 394 32.64 19.93 -28.08
C SER A 394 33.39 19.10 -27.07
N GLN A 395 33.10 19.27 -25.80
CA GLN A 395 33.72 18.53 -24.69
C GLN A 395 32.61 17.98 -23.77
N THR A 396 32.81 16.78 -23.29
CA THR A 396 31.91 16.17 -22.30
C THR A 396 32.54 16.21 -20.91
N LEU A 397 31.72 16.62 -19.93
CA LEU A 397 32.08 16.62 -18.51
C LEU A 397 31.17 15.68 -17.75
N ASN A 398 31.73 14.81 -16.94
CA ASN A 398 30.91 13.98 -16.01
C ASN A 398 30.27 14.88 -14.96
N VAL A 399 28.97 14.70 -14.75
CA VAL A 399 28.21 15.48 -13.76
C VAL A 399 27.78 14.57 -12.64
N PRO A 400 28.23 14.83 -11.40
CA PRO A 400 27.75 14.07 -10.24
C PRO A 400 26.24 14.18 -10.07
N TRP A 401 25.64 13.14 -9.51
CA TRP A 401 24.22 13.08 -9.25
C TRP A 401 23.93 12.57 -7.83
N THR A 402 22.73 12.87 -7.33
CA THR A 402 22.19 12.39 -6.06
C THR A 402 20.76 11.94 -6.27
N THR A 403 20.18 11.21 -5.30
CA THR A 403 18.80 10.76 -5.34
C THR A 403 17.97 11.27 -4.17
N GLU A 404 16.67 11.36 -4.39
CA GLU A 404 15.63 11.57 -3.39
C GLU A 404 14.53 10.55 -3.63
N PHE A 405 13.83 10.18 -2.57
CA PHE A 405 12.83 9.12 -2.56
C PHE A 405 11.47 9.64 -2.12
N SER A 406 10.41 9.15 -2.77
CA SER A 406 9.03 9.47 -2.42
C SER A 406 8.17 8.22 -2.43
N GLU A 407 7.49 7.93 -1.32
CA GLU A 407 6.52 6.84 -1.20
C GLU A 407 5.06 7.32 -1.37
N ASP A 408 4.84 8.61 -1.55
CA ASP A 408 3.53 9.27 -1.66
C ASP A 408 3.24 9.82 -3.07
N GLY A 409 3.87 9.24 -4.10
CA GLY A 409 3.66 9.62 -5.49
C GLY A 409 4.30 10.95 -5.89
N GLY A 410 5.35 11.38 -5.20
CA GLY A 410 6.09 12.61 -5.51
C GLY A 410 5.59 13.85 -4.75
N THR A 411 4.69 13.68 -3.79
CA THR A 411 4.18 14.80 -2.98
C THR A 411 5.23 15.28 -1.98
N SER A 412 5.94 14.37 -1.33
CA SER A 412 7.07 14.67 -0.45
C SER A 412 8.32 13.90 -0.86
N TRP A 413 9.49 14.45 -0.61
CA TRP A 413 10.78 13.87 -0.99
C TRP A 413 11.72 13.80 0.21
N SER A 414 12.37 12.66 0.40
CA SER A 414 13.36 12.40 1.44
C SER A 414 14.69 11.97 0.84
N SER A 415 15.80 12.38 1.46
CA SER A 415 17.11 11.83 1.12
C SER A 415 17.34 10.41 1.63
N THR A 416 16.48 9.91 2.51
CA THR A 416 16.56 8.55 3.05
C THR A 416 15.69 7.61 2.25
N LYS A 417 16.27 6.52 1.73
CA LYS A 417 15.52 5.47 1.03
C LYS A 417 14.60 4.71 1.97
N PRO A 418 13.45 4.18 1.48
CA PRO A 418 12.60 3.30 2.27
C PRO A 418 13.35 2.07 2.78
N ALA A 419 13.02 1.62 3.99
CA ALA A 419 13.68 0.47 4.61
C ALA A 419 13.57 -0.83 3.79
N TRP A 420 12.51 -0.96 3.01
CA TRP A 420 12.28 -2.13 2.15
C TRP A 420 13.12 -2.11 0.85
N LEU A 421 13.65 -0.95 0.44
CA LEU A 421 14.66 -0.83 -0.62
C LEU A 421 16.05 -1.00 0.03
N THR A 422 16.44 -2.23 0.28
CA THR A 422 17.58 -2.58 1.14
C THR A 422 18.93 -2.20 0.54
N ALA A 423 19.08 -2.23 -0.79
CA ALA A 423 20.24 -1.71 -1.49
C ALA A 423 19.82 -0.82 -2.65
N PHE A 424 20.41 0.37 -2.71
CA PHE A 424 20.27 1.33 -3.78
C PHE A 424 21.42 2.33 -3.70
N THR A 425 22.02 2.68 -4.83
CA THR A 425 23.08 3.69 -4.86
C THR A 425 22.46 5.09 -4.90
N GLU A 426 22.78 5.90 -3.92
CA GLU A 426 22.12 7.20 -3.69
C GLU A 426 22.85 8.38 -4.34
N SER A 427 24.08 8.19 -4.82
CA SER A 427 24.87 9.20 -5.53
C SER A 427 25.93 8.57 -6.42
N GLY A 428 26.41 9.33 -7.41
CA GLY A 428 27.49 8.90 -8.30
C GLY A 428 28.23 10.08 -8.92
N VAL A 429 29.41 9.81 -9.48
CA VAL A 429 30.28 10.83 -10.10
C VAL A 429 29.86 11.23 -11.51
N GLY A 430 28.86 10.52 -12.08
CA GLY A 430 28.46 10.70 -13.47
C GLY A 430 29.35 9.98 -14.48
N GLY A 431 28.99 10.11 -15.75
CA GLY A 431 29.70 9.51 -16.88
C GLY A 431 28.86 9.54 -18.15
N THR A 432 29.53 9.37 -19.31
CA THR A 432 28.88 9.32 -20.64
C THR A 432 28.32 7.97 -20.99
N SER A 433 28.71 6.92 -20.28
CA SER A 433 28.20 5.55 -20.47
C SER A 433 27.13 5.22 -19.42
N ALA A 434 26.17 4.38 -19.81
CA ALA A 434 25.17 3.87 -18.89
C ALA A 434 25.82 2.95 -17.85
N THR A 435 26.10 3.49 -16.67
CA THR A 435 26.72 2.74 -15.58
C THR A 435 25.65 1.92 -14.86
N PRO A 436 25.81 0.58 -14.74
CA PRO A 436 24.86 -0.26 -14.03
C PRO A 436 25.04 -0.16 -12.51
N TYR A 437 23.91 -0.08 -11.81
CA TYR A 437 23.78 -0.14 -10.36
C TYR A 437 22.71 -1.17 -9.99
N THR A 438 22.71 -1.63 -8.75
CA THR A 438 21.74 -2.61 -8.27
C THR A 438 20.71 -1.96 -7.35
N ALA A 439 19.44 -2.34 -7.55
CA ALA A 439 18.34 -2.06 -6.65
C ALA A 439 17.88 -3.39 -6.03
N THR A 440 17.94 -3.51 -4.70
CA THR A 440 17.51 -4.70 -3.98
C THR A 440 16.31 -4.37 -3.11
N VAL A 441 15.25 -5.13 -3.30
CA VAL A 441 13.98 -5.01 -2.59
C VAL A 441 13.81 -6.19 -1.64
N ALA A 442 13.48 -5.93 -0.38
CA ALA A 442 13.24 -6.96 0.62
C ALA A 442 11.95 -7.75 0.33
N ALA A 443 11.90 -9.00 0.75
CA ALA A 443 10.67 -9.76 0.80
C ALA A 443 9.62 -9.04 1.68
N GLN A 444 8.36 -9.18 1.30
CA GLN A 444 7.26 -8.64 2.09
C GLN A 444 6.88 -9.58 3.24
N VAL A 445 6.32 -9.00 4.27
CA VAL A 445 5.67 -9.73 5.36
C VAL A 445 4.18 -9.88 5.02
N ASN A 446 3.63 -11.05 5.28
CA ASN A 446 2.20 -11.30 5.12
C ASN A 446 1.39 -10.30 5.97
N SER A 447 0.46 -9.61 5.35
CA SER A 447 -0.43 -8.62 5.97
C SER A 447 -1.89 -9.10 6.10
N ALA A 448 -2.17 -10.35 5.72
CA ALA A 448 -3.50 -10.93 5.91
C ALA A 448 -3.86 -10.94 7.40
N PRO A 449 -5.13 -10.72 7.73
CA PRO A 449 -5.61 -10.87 9.11
C PRO A 449 -5.32 -12.28 9.63
N ALA A 450 -5.15 -12.42 10.93
CA ALA A 450 -5.05 -13.73 11.56
C ALA A 450 -6.29 -14.57 11.24
N ASN A 451 -6.08 -15.88 10.96
CA ASN A 451 -7.16 -16.80 10.61
C ASN A 451 -8.26 -16.81 11.69
N PRO A 452 -9.53 -16.47 11.36
CA PRO A 452 -10.59 -16.31 12.34
C PRO A 452 -10.92 -17.61 13.09
N HIS A 453 -10.78 -18.76 12.45
CA HIS A 453 -10.99 -20.07 13.07
C HIS A 453 -9.90 -20.38 14.10
N THR A 454 -8.65 -20.05 13.80
CA THR A 454 -7.55 -20.16 14.77
C THR A 454 -7.77 -19.25 15.97
N LEU A 455 -8.20 -18.00 15.73
CA LEU A 455 -8.52 -17.08 16.83
C LEU A 455 -9.70 -17.58 17.69
N ALA A 456 -10.74 -18.11 17.05
CA ALA A 456 -11.88 -18.67 17.76
C ALA A 456 -11.47 -19.86 18.64
N LEU A 457 -10.64 -20.75 18.13
CA LEU A 457 -10.10 -21.90 18.88
C LEU A 457 -9.20 -21.45 20.03
N GLN A 458 -8.29 -20.52 19.82
CA GLN A 458 -7.38 -20.01 20.86
C GLN A 458 -8.11 -19.25 21.97
N ASN A 459 -9.20 -18.55 21.64
CA ASN A 459 -10.01 -17.78 22.57
C ASN A 459 -11.12 -18.61 23.25
N ALA A 460 -11.33 -19.88 22.83
CA ALA A 460 -12.27 -20.76 23.48
C ALA A 460 -11.83 -21.07 24.92
N ALA A 461 -12.81 -21.17 25.84
CA ALA A 461 -12.51 -21.47 27.24
C ALA A 461 -11.86 -22.85 27.34
N PRO A 462 -10.68 -22.96 27.98
CA PRO A 462 -10.01 -24.24 28.15
C PRO A 462 -10.85 -25.24 28.94
N VAL A 463 -10.81 -26.50 28.53
CA VAL A 463 -11.46 -27.64 29.23
C VAL A 463 -10.43 -28.50 29.94
N ASN A 464 -10.87 -29.21 30.99
CA ASN A 464 -9.99 -30.08 31.75
C ASN A 464 -10.62 -31.45 31.94
N ASN A 465 -9.85 -32.49 31.67
CA ASN A 465 -10.28 -33.90 31.75
C ASN A 465 -11.62 -34.11 31.05
N TYR A 466 -11.77 -33.56 29.85
CA TYR A 466 -13.03 -33.51 29.11
C TYR A 466 -13.25 -34.81 28.35
N ASP A 467 -14.27 -35.53 28.75
CA ASP A 467 -14.64 -36.81 28.13
C ASP A 467 -15.47 -36.54 26.86
N LEU A 468 -14.90 -36.74 25.70
CA LEU A 468 -15.51 -36.48 24.39
C LEU A 468 -16.72 -37.35 24.10
N SER A 469 -16.88 -38.47 24.79
CA SER A 469 -18.00 -39.38 24.61
C SER A 469 -19.26 -38.99 25.39
N THR A 470 -19.11 -38.14 26.43
CA THR A 470 -20.20 -37.74 27.33
C THR A 470 -20.61 -36.28 27.20
N HIS A 471 -20.18 -35.64 26.14
CA HIS A 471 -20.54 -34.23 25.84
C HIS A 471 -21.02 -34.10 24.40
N ASP A 472 -21.98 -33.22 24.18
CA ASP A 472 -22.40 -32.82 22.84
C ASP A 472 -21.48 -31.72 22.27
N TYR A 473 -21.70 -31.32 21.01
CA TYR A 473 -20.88 -30.29 20.35
C TYR A 473 -21.03 -28.87 20.92
N GLN A 474 -22.03 -28.62 21.77
CA GLN A 474 -22.24 -27.36 22.49
C GLN A 474 -21.65 -27.40 23.92
N GLY A 475 -21.10 -28.54 24.33
CA GLY A 475 -20.50 -28.74 25.64
C GLY A 475 -21.48 -29.24 26.72
N GLY A 476 -22.71 -29.54 26.32
CA GLY A 476 -23.72 -30.12 27.22
C GLY A 476 -23.39 -31.59 27.56
N THR A 477 -23.60 -31.96 28.83
CA THR A 477 -23.43 -33.36 29.27
C THR A 477 -24.54 -34.26 28.70
N VAL A 478 -24.14 -35.39 28.15
CA VAL A 478 -25.04 -36.40 27.56
C VAL A 478 -24.65 -37.79 28.00
N ALA A 479 -25.56 -38.76 27.83
CA ALA A 479 -25.21 -40.16 28.00
C ALA A 479 -24.14 -40.57 26.97
N MET A 480 -23.22 -41.46 27.35
CA MET A 480 -22.07 -41.88 26.53
C MET A 480 -22.47 -42.24 25.10
N ARG A 481 -21.80 -41.62 24.14
CA ARG A 481 -21.90 -41.90 22.71
C ARG A 481 -20.51 -41.95 22.10
N THR A 482 -20.23 -42.98 21.38
CA THR A 482 -18.90 -43.19 20.82
C THR A 482 -18.87 -43.14 19.30
N ALA A 483 -17.73 -42.86 18.71
CA ALA A 483 -17.51 -42.82 17.26
C ALA A 483 -16.01 -42.99 16.94
N ASN A 484 -15.67 -43.04 15.65
CA ASN A 484 -14.25 -43.05 15.23
C ASN A 484 -13.68 -41.66 15.03
N CYS A 485 -14.53 -40.62 14.93
CA CYS A 485 -14.10 -39.24 14.85
C CYS A 485 -14.65 -38.47 16.04
N TYR A 486 -13.78 -37.70 16.69
CA TYR A 486 -14.14 -36.79 17.76
C TYR A 486 -13.73 -35.35 17.37
N ILE A 487 -14.63 -34.39 17.59
CA ILE A 487 -14.41 -32.98 17.32
C ILE A 487 -13.93 -32.29 18.60
N VAL A 488 -12.81 -31.58 18.49
CA VAL A 488 -12.21 -30.76 19.54
C VAL A 488 -12.32 -29.29 19.12
N ASN A 489 -12.97 -28.47 19.93
CA ASN A 489 -13.24 -27.05 19.61
C ASN A 489 -12.70 -26.04 20.65
N ALA A 490 -11.86 -26.51 21.58
CA ALA A 490 -11.23 -25.67 22.60
C ALA A 490 -9.86 -26.24 23.00
N PRO A 491 -8.96 -25.43 23.57
CA PRO A 491 -7.76 -25.96 24.22
C PRO A 491 -8.12 -26.74 25.49
N GLY A 492 -7.26 -27.68 25.92
CA GLY A 492 -7.45 -28.40 27.17
C GLY A 492 -6.93 -29.81 27.17
N THR A 493 -7.33 -30.56 28.21
CA THR A 493 -7.06 -32.00 28.36
C THR A 493 -8.32 -32.80 28.09
N TYR A 494 -8.17 -33.82 27.28
CA TYR A 494 -9.26 -34.61 26.75
C TYR A 494 -9.05 -36.08 27.01
N ARG A 495 -10.15 -36.85 27.06
CA ARG A 495 -10.11 -38.29 27.04
C ARG A 495 -11.24 -38.83 26.17
N LEU A 496 -11.06 -40.04 25.68
CA LEU A 496 -12.06 -40.83 24.98
C LEU A 496 -11.97 -42.30 25.45
N PRO A 497 -13.12 -43.01 25.58
CA PRO A 497 -13.13 -44.38 26.06
C PRO A 497 -12.59 -45.36 25.00
N LEU A 498 -11.95 -46.41 25.44
CA LEU A 498 -11.44 -47.46 24.55
C LEU A 498 -12.59 -48.35 24.06
N VAL A 499 -13.41 -47.83 23.17
CA VAL A 499 -14.62 -48.44 22.61
C VAL A 499 -14.51 -48.48 21.08
N TYR A 500 -14.91 -49.59 20.46
CA TYR A 500 -14.95 -49.72 19.00
C TYR A 500 -15.99 -48.81 18.38
N GLY A 501 -15.55 -47.83 17.60
CA GLY A 501 -16.41 -46.89 16.83
C GLY A 501 -17.69 -46.47 17.60
N ASN A 502 -18.86 -46.65 17.03
CA ASN A 502 -20.15 -46.29 17.63
C ASN A 502 -20.79 -47.42 18.45
N ALA A 503 -20.00 -48.35 19.03
CA ALA A 503 -20.51 -49.49 19.76
C ALA A 503 -21.19 -49.17 21.11
N ILE A 504 -21.10 -47.90 21.58
CA ILE A 504 -21.94 -47.33 22.66
C ILE A 504 -22.79 -46.18 22.10
N LYS A 505 -24.10 -46.26 22.32
CA LYS A 505 -25.09 -45.23 21.96
C LYS A 505 -26.02 -44.99 23.13
N ASN A 506 -26.15 -43.70 23.53
CA ASN A 506 -27.02 -43.26 24.65
C ASN A 506 -26.77 -44.04 25.96
N GLY A 507 -25.50 -44.29 26.29
CA GLY A 507 -25.10 -44.97 27.52
C GLY A 507 -25.26 -46.51 27.50
N THR A 508 -25.69 -47.10 26.40
CA THR A 508 -25.94 -48.51 26.25
C THR A 508 -25.18 -49.16 25.10
N THR A 509 -24.91 -50.42 25.17
CA THR A 509 -24.28 -51.19 24.10
C THR A 509 -25.14 -51.10 22.80
N ASN A 510 -24.48 -50.67 21.72
CA ASN A 510 -25.05 -50.65 20.38
C ASN A 510 -24.51 -51.84 19.56
N SER A 511 -25.02 -53.05 19.80
CA SER A 511 -24.55 -54.27 19.12
C SER A 511 -24.76 -54.23 17.60
N SER A 512 -25.73 -53.44 17.11
CA SER A 512 -25.95 -53.27 15.66
C SER A 512 -24.78 -52.56 14.95
N ALA A 513 -23.84 -51.98 15.70
CA ALA A 513 -22.63 -51.38 15.14
C ALA A 513 -21.57 -52.45 14.72
N TYR A 514 -21.59 -53.61 15.35
CA TYR A 514 -20.58 -54.66 15.10
C TYR A 514 -21.16 -56.05 14.84
N THR A 515 -22.52 -56.16 14.77
CA THR A 515 -23.21 -57.37 14.29
C THR A 515 -24.18 -57.01 13.17
N SER A 516 -24.47 -57.96 12.27
CA SER A 516 -25.44 -57.81 11.20
C SER A 516 -26.63 -58.69 11.46
N THR A 517 -27.83 -58.21 11.18
CA THR A 517 -29.03 -59.00 11.07
C THR A 517 -29.17 -59.66 9.70
N ALA A 518 -28.37 -59.23 8.73
CA ALA A 518 -28.33 -59.78 7.38
C ALA A 518 -27.36 -60.99 7.31
N SER A 519 -27.55 -61.81 6.29
CA SER A 519 -26.67 -62.93 5.99
C SER A 519 -26.35 -63.02 4.51
N GLY A 520 -25.24 -63.63 4.14
CA GLY A 520 -24.83 -63.83 2.77
C GLY A 520 -23.30 -63.78 2.61
N THR A 521 -22.78 -64.22 1.48
CA THR A 521 -21.33 -64.30 1.20
C THR A 521 -20.61 -62.96 1.21
N ASN A 522 -21.33 -61.84 1.00
CA ASN A 522 -20.76 -60.51 1.01
C ASN A 522 -21.20 -59.69 2.25
N VAL A 523 -21.49 -60.33 3.35
CA VAL A 523 -21.88 -59.72 4.61
C VAL A 523 -20.88 -60.14 5.69
N LEU A 524 -20.16 -59.18 6.26
CA LEU A 524 -19.30 -59.36 7.41
C LEU A 524 -20.15 -59.43 8.67
N ASN A 525 -20.14 -60.60 9.37
CA ASN A 525 -20.90 -60.81 10.60
C ASN A 525 -20.29 -61.94 11.47
N PRO A 526 -19.85 -61.65 12.71
CA PRO A 526 -19.73 -60.33 13.29
C PRO A 526 -18.58 -59.51 12.63
N PHE A 527 -18.53 -58.19 12.91
CA PHE A 527 -17.41 -57.34 12.53
C PHE A 527 -16.18 -57.74 13.32
N ILE A 528 -15.00 -57.55 12.75
CA ILE A 528 -13.73 -58.10 13.25
C ILE A 528 -12.82 -57.04 13.86
N ASN A 529 -11.98 -57.46 14.80
CA ASN A 529 -10.93 -56.64 15.43
C ASN A 529 -9.58 -56.75 14.67
N HIS A 530 -8.52 -56.22 15.25
CA HIS A 530 -7.17 -56.22 14.71
C HIS A 530 -6.56 -57.63 14.49
N LEU A 531 -7.09 -58.69 15.16
CA LEU A 531 -6.69 -60.08 14.99
C LEU A 531 -7.52 -60.84 13.96
N GLY A 532 -8.57 -60.22 13.42
CA GLY A 532 -9.58 -60.87 12.58
C GLY A 532 -10.62 -61.63 13.39
N ASN A 533 -10.63 -61.50 14.69
CA ASN A 533 -11.62 -62.12 15.56
C ASN A 533 -12.90 -61.27 15.60
N GLY A 534 -14.05 -61.95 15.62
CA GLY A 534 -15.35 -61.27 15.79
C GLY A 534 -15.44 -60.53 17.11
N ILE A 535 -15.92 -59.26 17.05
CA ILE A 535 -16.08 -58.45 18.24
C ILE A 535 -17.31 -58.89 19.00
N THR A 536 -17.20 -59.13 20.30
CA THR A 536 -18.24 -59.62 21.20
C THR A 536 -18.64 -58.63 22.26
N ASP A 537 -17.80 -57.62 22.55
CA ASP A 537 -18.05 -56.59 23.55
C ASP A 537 -17.71 -55.19 22.97
N PRO A 538 -18.44 -54.14 23.28
CA PRO A 538 -18.14 -52.79 22.78
C PRO A 538 -16.79 -52.24 23.27
N TYR A 539 -16.35 -52.62 24.48
CA TYR A 539 -15.09 -52.19 25.04
C TYR A 539 -13.94 -53.06 24.50
N ILE A 540 -12.91 -52.40 23.99
CA ILE A 540 -11.75 -53.09 23.37
C ILE A 540 -11.13 -54.10 24.34
N TYR A 541 -10.89 -53.71 25.57
CA TYR A 541 -10.22 -54.48 26.63
C TYR A 541 -11.03 -55.67 27.13
N ASN A 542 -12.29 -55.79 26.80
CA ASN A 542 -13.13 -56.94 27.14
C ASN A 542 -13.12 -58.04 26.08
N ASN A 543 -12.48 -57.83 24.93
CA ASN A 543 -12.32 -58.82 23.88
C ASN A 543 -11.05 -59.61 24.09
N THR A 544 -11.05 -60.86 23.68
CA THR A 544 -9.87 -61.75 23.85
C THR A 544 -8.65 -61.19 23.14
N ASP A 545 -7.50 -61.18 23.81
CA ASP A 545 -6.20 -60.74 23.31
C ASP A 545 -6.18 -59.25 22.87
N CYS A 546 -7.04 -58.42 23.45
CA CYS A 546 -7.14 -56.99 23.20
C CYS A 546 -6.76 -56.17 24.44
N THR A 547 -5.63 -56.47 25.10
CA THR A 547 -5.20 -55.78 26.32
C THR A 547 -4.45 -54.50 26.01
N PRO A 548 -4.99 -53.28 26.38
CA PRO A 548 -4.29 -52.03 26.23
C PRO A 548 -3.01 -51.93 27.05
N ALA A 549 -1.93 -51.45 26.48
CA ALA A 549 -0.66 -51.22 27.16
C ALA A 549 -0.14 -49.79 27.01
N SER A 550 -0.46 -49.14 25.93
CA SER A 550 -0.09 -47.72 25.68
C SER A 550 -1.06 -47.04 24.72
N CYS A 551 -1.04 -45.70 24.72
CA CYS A 551 -1.67 -44.89 23.68
C CYS A 551 -0.65 -43.97 23.05
N THR A 552 -0.74 -43.76 21.73
CA THR A 552 0.23 -42.98 20.95
C THR A 552 -0.46 -42.11 19.90
N LEU A 553 0.20 -41.03 19.53
CA LEU A 553 -0.08 -40.33 18.28
C LEU A 553 0.35 -41.23 17.10
N VAL A 554 -0.42 -41.26 16.02
CA VAL A 554 -0.05 -41.93 14.77
C VAL A 554 0.47 -40.88 13.77
N TRP A 555 -0.29 -39.85 13.52
CA TRP A 555 0.09 -38.69 12.73
C TRP A 555 -0.80 -37.49 13.06
N GLN A 556 -0.33 -36.29 12.71
CA GLN A 556 -1.11 -35.04 12.74
C GLN A 556 -0.71 -34.14 11.57
N ASP A 557 -1.62 -33.28 11.08
CA ASP A 557 -1.38 -32.39 9.95
C ASP A 557 -1.05 -30.94 10.33
N GLU A 558 -0.92 -30.68 11.62
CA GLU A 558 -0.40 -29.43 12.17
C GLU A 558 0.58 -29.76 13.33
N PRO A 559 1.66 -28.97 13.49
CA PRO A 559 2.67 -29.29 14.50
C PRO A 559 2.11 -29.05 15.92
N ASN A 560 2.33 -30.02 16.80
CA ASN A 560 1.91 -29.99 18.20
C ASN A 560 0.40 -29.76 18.40
N LEU A 561 -0.41 -30.21 17.45
CA LEU A 561 -1.86 -30.09 17.50
C LEU A 561 -2.44 -30.90 18.65
N VAL A 562 -2.04 -32.18 18.71
CA VAL A 562 -2.36 -33.14 19.77
C VAL A 562 -1.06 -33.58 20.40
N THR A 563 -0.96 -33.49 21.72
CA THR A 563 0.24 -33.79 22.51
C THR A 563 -0.12 -34.63 23.73
N ASN A 564 0.87 -35.18 24.40
CA ASN A 564 0.70 -35.96 25.65
C ASN A 564 -0.31 -37.09 25.51
N VAL A 565 -0.27 -37.82 24.36
CA VAL A 565 -1.16 -38.96 24.16
C VAL A 565 -0.72 -40.08 25.09
N ALA A 566 -1.61 -40.49 25.97
CA ALA A 566 -1.32 -41.50 26.99
C ALA A 566 -2.51 -42.43 27.25
N LEU A 567 -2.24 -43.61 27.78
CA LEU A 567 -3.23 -44.49 28.34
C LEU A 567 -3.54 -44.05 29.78
N SER A 568 -4.83 -43.93 30.14
CA SER A 568 -5.23 -43.59 31.50
C SER A 568 -4.75 -44.64 32.52
N SER A 569 -4.65 -44.26 33.77
CA SER A 569 -4.19 -45.13 34.84
C SER A 569 -5.09 -46.35 35.10
N ASP A 570 -6.39 -46.24 34.78
CA ASP A 570 -7.37 -47.31 34.82
C ASP A 570 -7.38 -48.19 33.54
N THR A 571 -6.58 -47.84 32.53
CA THR A 571 -6.45 -48.52 31.25
C THR A 571 -7.74 -48.53 30.37
N HIS A 572 -8.70 -47.64 30.66
CA HIS A 572 -9.99 -47.62 29.99
C HIS A 572 -10.17 -46.44 29.03
N PHE A 573 -9.27 -45.43 29.10
CA PHE A 573 -9.32 -44.22 28.28
C PHE A 573 -8.00 -43.94 27.58
N LEU A 574 -8.09 -43.35 26.41
CA LEU A 574 -7.02 -42.63 25.77
C LEU A 574 -7.13 -41.17 26.19
N GLU A 575 -6.04 -40.58 26.71
CA GLU A 575 -5.93 -39.22 27.14
C GLU A 575 -5.00 -38.44 26.23
N PHE A 576 -5.27 -37.12 26.03
CA PHE A 576 -4.41 -36.24 25.25
C PHE A 576 -4.62 -34.76 25.60
N THR A 577 -3.71 -33.90 25.14
CA THR A 577 -3.75 -32.47 25.35
C THR A 577 -3.78 -31.72 24.01
N VAL A 578 -4.58 -30.64 23.95
CA VAL A 578 -4.55 -29.62 22.89
C VAL A 578 -4.19 -28.28 23.51
N ASN A 579 -2.98 -27.76 23.22
CA ASN A 579 -2.48 -26.58 23.89
C ASN A 579 -3.04 -25.29 23.27
N GLN A 580 -3.34 -24.30 24.12
CA GLN A 580 -3.90 -23.02 23.70
C GLN A 580 -2.99 -22.25 22.72
N SER A 581 -1.68 -22.35 22.88
CA SER A 581 -0.71 -21.66 22.01
C SER A 581 -0.56 -22.29 20.62
N THR A 582 -0.89 -23.59 20.48
CA THR A 582 -0.70 -24.33 19.23
C THR A 582 -2.01 -24.74 18.57
N ILE A 583 -3.15 -24.60 19.25
CA ILE A 583 -4.47 -24.97 18.71
C ILE A 583 -4.79 -24.17 17.44
N ARG A 584 -5.19 -24.91 16.42
CA ARG A 584 -5.69 -24.42 15.13
C ARG A 584 -6.50 -25.52 14.46
N GLN A 585 -7.19 -25.19 13.35
CA GLN A 585 -7.83 -26.26 12.57
C GLN A 585 -6.80 -27.28 12.10
N GLY A 586 -7.14 -28.55 12.27
CA GLY A 586 -6.24 -29.63 11.88
C GLY A 586 -6.79 -31.01 12.26
N ASN A 587 -6.06 -32.02 11.87
CA ASN A 587 -6.44 -33.44 12.03
C ASN A 587 -5.30 -34.23 12.66
N ALA A 588 -5.65 -35.16 13.53
CA ALA A 588 -4.72 -36.12 14.11
C ALA A 588 -5.37 -37.49 14.20
N VAL A 589 -4.55 -38.52 14.13
CA VAL A 589 -4.96 -39.89 14.44
C VAL A 589 -4.20 -40.35 15.68
N VAL A 590 -4.95 -40.86 16.66
CA VAL A 590 -4.42 -41.42 17.91
C VAL A 590 -4.81 -42.89 18.00
N ALA A 591 -3.99 -43.67 18.65
CA ALA A 591 -4.19 -45.12 18.71
C ALA A 591 -3.90 -45.67 20.10
N VAL A 592 -4.66 -46.73 20.46
CA VAL A 592 -4.34 -47.63 21.59
C VAL A 592 -3.56 -48.86 21.07
N ARG A 593 -2.56 -49.27 21.83
CA ARG A 593 -1.66 -50.38 21.47
C ARG A 593 -1.56 -51.39 22.57
N ASP A 594 -1.27 -52.66 22.17
CA ASP A 594 -0.92 -53.72 23.09
C ASP A 594 0.55 -53.65 23.57
N ALA A 595 0.97 -54.61 24.39
CA ALA A 595 2.34 -54.72 24.88
C ALA A 595 3.39 -55.02 23.80
N SER A 596 2.97 -55.52 22.64
CA SER A 596 3.81 -55.75 21.45
C SER A 596 3.87 -54.53 20.54
N ASN A 597 3.31 -53.40 20.96
CA ASN A 597 3.18 -52.18 20.18
C ASN A 597 2.27 -52.28 18.94
N THR A 598 1.41 -53.32 18.88
CA THR A 598 0.41 -53.47 17.82
C THR A 598 -0.78 -52.56 18.10
N VAL A 599 -1.28 -51.85 17.08
CA VAL A 599 -2.48 -51.03 17.22
C VAL A 599 -3.72 -51.91 17.37
N LEU A 600 -4.43 -51.75 18.48
CA LEU A 600 -5.70 -52.43 18.75
C LEU A 600 -6.86 -51.64 18.08
N TRP A 601 -6.82 -50.32 18.11
CA TRP A 601 -7.78 -49.42 17.50
C TRP A 601 -7.22 -47.99 17.40
N SER A 602 -7.84 -47.17 16.58
CA SER A 602 -7.45 -45.77 16.38
C SER A 602 -8.68 -44.86 16.18
N TRP A 603 -8.49 -43.57 16.46
CA TRP A 603 -9.52 -42.58 16.35
C TRP A 603 -8.97 -41.33 15.63
N HIS A 604 -9.86 -40.66 14.88
CA HIS A 604 -9.60 -39.39 14.26
C HIS A 604 -9.99 -38.26 15.24
N ILE A 605 -9.05 -37.39 15.56
CA ILE A 605 -9.28 -36.18 16.30
C ILE A 605 -9.31 -35.02 15.30
N TRP A 606 -10.49 -34.43 15.14
CA TRP A 606 -10.69 -33.25 14.26
C TRP A 606 -10.78 -32.02 15.11
N VAL A 607 -9.72 -31.15 15.07
CA VAL A 607 -9.67 -29.89 15.78
C VAL A 607 -10.27 -28.82 14.86
N THR A 608 -11.38 -28.25 15.26
CA THR A 608 -12.12 -27.24 14.50
C THR A 608 -13.09 -26.48 15.41
N ASP A 609 -13.34 -25.22 15.10
CA ASP A 609 -14.42 -24.43 15.74
C ASP A 609 -15.82 -24.76 15.19
N TYR A 610 -15.89 -25.57 14.14
CA TYR A 610 -17.14 -26.09 13.59
C TYR A 610 -17.86 -26.99 14.59
N LYS A 611 -19.13 -26.69 14.85
CA LYS A 611 -20.04 -27.49 15.70
C LYS A 611 -21.17 -28.02 14.85
N PRO A 612 -21.16 -29.29 14.46
CA PRO A 612 -22.25 -29.89 13.67
C PRO A 612 -23.59 -29.79 14.38
N GLY A 613 -24.66 -29.71 13.62
CA GLY A 613 -26.02 -29.64 14.13
C GLY A 613 -26.87 -28.54 13.51
N THR A 614 -28.05 -28.30 14.06
CA THR A 614 -29.02 -27.31 13.56
C THR A 614 -28.82 -25.92 14.16
N THR A 615 -27.98 -25.79 15.17
CA THR A 615 -27.67 -24.54 15.88
C THR A 615 -26.19 -24.19 15.69
N GLY A 616 -25.90 -22.93 15.47
CA GLY A 616 -24.53 -22.43 15.27
C GLY A 616 -24.43 -21.55 14.04
N THR A 617 -23.22 -21.04 13.78
CA THR A 617 -22.94 -20.15 12.65
C THR A 617 -23.01 -20.86 11.31
N THR A 618 -22.83 -22.20 11.30
CA THR A 618 -22.82 -23.00 10.08
C THR A 618 -23.67 -24.28 10.31
N PRO A 619 -25.01 -24.16 10.34
CA PRO A 619 -25.90 -25.29 10.62
C PRO A 619 -25.91 -26.31 9.48
N ASP A 620 -26.20 -27.55 9.84
CA ASP A 620 -26.41 -28.63 8.86
C ASP A 620 -27.45 -28.23 7.81
N LYS A 621 -27.30 -28.76 6.61
CA LYS A 621 -28.21 -28.47 5.48
C LYS A 621 -29.10 -29.66 5.16
N GLU A 622 -30.38 -29.41 5.01
CA GLU A 622 -31.30 -30.42 4.54
C GLU A 622 -31.36 -30.43 3.03
N ILE A 623 -30.81 -31.45 2.40
CA ILE A 623 -30.88 -31.68 0.97
C ILE A 623 -31.99 -32.66 0.60
N THR A 624 -32.57 -32.49 -0.59
CA THR A 624 -33.58 -33.37 -1.14
C THR A 624 -33.02 -34.14 -2.33
N ASN A 625 -33.04 -35.46 -2.28
CA ASN A 625 -32.63 -36.28 -3.40
C ASN A 625 -33.70 -36.37 -4.50
N ARG A 626 -33.39 -36.94 -5.66
CA ARG A 626 -34.32 -37.00 -6.80
C ARG A 626 -35.57 -37.81 -6.50
N GLN A 627 -35.49 -38.76 -5.58
CA GLN A 627 -36.64 -39.58 -5.09
C GLN A 627 -37.53 -38.82 -4.08
N GLY A 628 -37.18 -37.57 -3.73
CA GLY A 628 -37.92 -36.73 -2.78
C GLY A 628 -37.60 -36.99 -1.32
N LYS A 629 -36.64 -37.88 -1.05
CA LYS A 629 -36.22 -38.13 0.35
C LYS A 629 -35.23 -37.02 0.79
N LYS A 630 -35.36 -36.61 2.06
CA LYS A 630 -34.59 -35.55 2.67
C LYS A 630 -33.51 -36.09 3.58
N TYR A 631 -32.33 -35.46 3.54
CA TYR A 631 -31.17 -35.80 4.36
C TYR A 631 -30.55 -34.53 4.93
N LYS A 632 -30.34 -34.50 6.23
CA LYS A 632 -29.55 -33.43 6.87
C LYS A 632 -28.09 -33.82 6.80
N ILE A 633 -27.28 -33.01 6.09
CA ILE A 633 -25.86 -33.26 5.90
C ILE A 633 -25.04 -32.20 6.62
N MET A 634 -23.85 -32.57 7.07
CA MET A 634 -22.90 -31.63 7.63
C MET A 634 -22.57 -30.53 6.62
N SER A 635 -22.32 -29.31 7.09
CA SER A 635 -21.92 -28.20 6.23
C SER A 635 -20.48 -28.29 5.74
N TYR A 636 -19.63 -29.08 6.41
CA TYR A 636 -18.25 -29.34 6.03
C TYR A 636 -17.97 -30.82 5.83
N ASN A 637 -16.94 -31.11 5.05
CA ASN A 637 -16.39 -32.44 4.90
C ASN A 637 -15.72 -32.88 6.23
N LEU A 638 -15.62 -34.18 6.47
CA LEU A 638 -14.86 -34.66 7.63
C LEU A 638 -13.41 -34.22 7.55
N GLY A 639 -12.90 -33.66 8.64
CA GLY A 639 -11.53 -33.19 8.74
C GLY A 639 -11.27 -31.91 7.95
N TRP A 640 -12.30 -31.14 7.62
CA TRP A 640 -12.11 -29.87 6.89
C TRP A 640 -11.30 -28.87 7.70
N CYS A 641 -10.31 -28.28 7.03
CA CYS A 641 -9.56 -27.13 7.47
C CYS A 641 -9.73 -26.03 6.43
N ASP A 642 -10.05 -24.83 6.85
CA ASP A 642 -10.18 -23.69 5.94
C ASP A 642 -8.82 -23.32 5.33
N GLY A 643 -8.87 -22.69 4.18
CA GLY A 643 -7.66 -22.29 3.46
C GLY A 643 -6.90 -21.18 4.17
N LYS A 644 -5.67 -20.98 3.75
CA LYS A 644 -4.85 -19.84 4.16
C LYS A 644 -4.97 -18.73 3.13
N GLU A 645 -5.01 -17.52 3.62
CA GLU A 645 -4.84 -16.34 2.79
C GLU A 645 -3.56 -15.63 3.23
N GLU A 646 -2.68 -15.36 2.29
CA GLU A 646 -1.50 -14.53 2.49
C GLU A 646 -1.60 -13.36 1.53
N THR A 647 -1.65 -12.17 2.09
CA THR A 647 -1.79 -10.94 1.32
C THR A 647 -0.53 -10.11 1.47
N TYR A 648 -0.02 -9.67 0.35
CA TYR A 648 1.14 -8.82 0.23
C TYR A 648 0.71 -7.55 -0.50
N ALA A 649 0.75 -6.41 0.20
CA ALA A 649 0.31 -5.14 -0.34
C ALA A 649 1.28 -4.62 -1.41
N GLU A 650 0.78 -3.85 -2.36
CA GLU A 650 1.64 -3.11 -3.28
C GLU A 650 2.43 -2.05 -2.51
N ARG A 651 3.71 -1.89 -2.83
CA ARG A 651 4.53 -0.76 -2.40
C ARG A 651 5.32 -0.21 -3.56
N THR A 652 5.40 1.11 -3.58
CA THR A 652 6.01 1.86 -4.67
C THR A 652 6.85 2.97 -4.08
N VAL A 653 8.02 3.20 -4.65
CA VAL A 653 8.82 4.39 -4.40
C VAL A 653 9.20 5.04 -5.71
N GLN A 654 8.98 6.33 -5.80
CA GLN A 654 9.57 7.15 -6.85
C GLN A 654 10.96 7.58 -6.41
N VAL A 655 11.94 7.43 -7.29
CA VAL A 655 13.32 7.84 -7.07
C VAL A 655 13.65 8.93 -8.06
N ARG A 656 13.86 10.14 -7.55
CA ARG A 656 14.24 11.31 -8.35
C ARG A 656 15.75 11.47 -8.33
N PHE A 657 16.37 11.34 -9.48
CA PHE A 657 17.78 11.62 -9.70
C PHE A 657 17.95 13.09 -10.01
N LYS A 658 18.94 13.72 -9.40
CA LYS A 658 19.27 15.15 -9.56
C LYS A 658 20.74 15.28 -9.93
N GLN A 659 21.04 15.91 -11.05
CA GLN A 659 22.39 16.32 -11.37
C GLN A 659 22.81 17.45 -10.44
N LYS A 660 24.05 17.40 -9.94
CA LYS A 660 24.61 18.55 -9.23
C LYS A 660 24.85 19.69 -10.23
N PRO A 661 24.49 20.91 -9.91
CA PRO A 661 24.87 22.05 -10.73
C PRO A 661 26.39 22.12 -10.88
N THR A 662 26.85 22.41 -12.08
CA THR A 662 28.28 22.65 -12.40
C THR A 662 28.45 24.09 -12.86
N ALA A 663 29.70 24.55 -12.89
CA ALA A 663 30.01 25.88 -13.41
C ALA A 663 29.44 26.08 -14.83
N GLY A 664 28.76 27.19 -15.07
CA GLY A 664 28.08 27.52 -16.34
C GLY A 664 26.67 26.94 -16.49
N TYR A 665 26.20 26.15 -15.51
CA TYR A 665 24.88 25.57 -15.56
C TYR A 665 24.33 25.40 -14.14
N THR A 666 23.35 26.21 -13.80
CA THR A 666 22.80 26.30 -12.44
C THR A 666 21.51 25.49 -12.25
N SER A 667 20.96 24.92 -13.33
CA SER A 667 19.74 24.15 -13.29
C SER A 667 20.01 22.69 -12.99
N ALA A 668 19.44 22.17 -11.91
CA ALA A 668 19.46 20.73 -11.66
C ALA A 668 18.52 20.02 -12.66
N VAL A 669 19.10 19.23 -13.57
CA VAL A 669 18.28 18.31 -14.39
C VAL A 669 17.88 17.15 -13.50
N THR A 670 16.61 16.79 -13.54
CA THR A 670 16.06 15.70 -12.77
C THR A 670 15.40 14.65 -13.66
N GLN A 671 15.49 13.40 -13.26
CA GLN A 671 14.73 12.32 -13.86
C GLN A 671 14.20 11.42 -12.75
N THR A 672 12.94 11.04 -12.84
CA THR A 672 12.29 10.17 -11.86
C THR A 672 12.07 8.79 -12.47
N ILE A 673 12.39 7.76 -11.71
CA ILE A 673 12.03 6.37 -12.01
C ILE A 673 11.14 5.83 -10.90
N THR A 674 10.45 4.74 -11.19
CA THR A 674 9.62 4.05 -10.21
C THR A 674 10.19 2.67 -9.92
N VAL A 675 10.38 2.36 -8.63
CA VAL A 675 10.65 1.01 -8.14
C VAL A 675 9.38 0.51 -7.49
N LYS A 676 8.82 -0.57 -8.05
CA LYS A 676 7.54 -1.10 -7.63
C LYS A 676 7.65 -2.57 -7.25
N GLN A 677 7.10 -2.92 -6.11
CA GLN A 677 6.86 -4.29 -5.69
C GLN A 677 5.34 -4.52 -5.72
N LYS A 678 4.92 -5.43 -6.59
CA LYS A 678 3.50 -5.62 -6.85
C LYS A 678 2.78 -6.36 -5.74
N ALA A 679 1.50 -6.04 -5.59
CA ALA A 679 0.61 -6.80 -4.73
C ALA A 679 0.56 -8.27 -5.15
N HIS A 680 0.43 -9.14 -4.17
CA HIS A 680 0.23 -10.57 -4.40
C HIS A 680 -0.67 -11.15 -3.32
N THR A 681 -1.53 -12.06 -3.72
CA THR A 681 -2.36 -12.82 -2.78
C THR A 681 -2.20 -14.29 -3.08
N ILE A 682 -1.85 -15.07 -2.08
CA ILE A 682 -1.84 -16.51 -2.11
C ILE A 682 -3.08 -16.96 -1.34
N ALA A 683 -4.06 -17.52 -2.05
CA ALA A 683 -5.22 -18.15 -1.46
C ALA A 683 -5.07 -19.66 -1.63
N GLU A 684 -4.73 -20.35 -0.54
CA GLU A 684 -4.80 -21.80 -0.50
C GLU A 684 -6.25 -22.21 -0.23
N LEU A 685 -6.75 -23.16 -1.02
CA LEU A 685 -8.04 -23.78 -0.75
C LEU A 685 -8.03 -24.48 0.60
N GLY A 686 -9.20 -24.51 1.26
CA GLY A 686 -9.43 -25.44 2.34
C GLY A 686 -9.23 -26.88 1.86
N ASN A 687 -8.90 -27.74 2.77
CA ASN A 687 -8.66 -29.15 2.51
C ASN A 687 -9.39 -30.01 3.53
N ASN A 688 -9.58 -31.27 3.18
CA ASN A 688 -10.11 -32.28 4.07
C ASN A 688 -9.25 -33.54 3.99
N VAL A 689 -9.39 -34.41 4.96
CA VAL A 689 -8.81 -35.77 4.94
C VAL A 689 -9.55 -36.68 3.98
N TYR A 690 -8.89 -37.77 3.53
CA TYR A 690 -9.48 -38.74 2.63
C TYR A 690 -9.67 -40.06 3.32
N TYR A 691 -10.62 -40.87 2.88
CA TYR A 691 -10.94 -42.19 3.39
C TYR A 691 -10.97 -43.22 2.24
N GLN A 692 -10.51 -44.40 2.48
CA GLN A 692 -10.79 -45.56 1.63
C GLN A 692 -12.14 -46.16 2.00
N TRP A 693 -12.90 -46.68 1.01
CA TRP A 693 -14.24 -47.15 1.25
C TRP A 693 -14.25 -48.34 2.26
N GLY A 694 -15.06 -48.26 3.28
CA GLY A 694 -15.14 -49.27 4.37
C GLY A 694 -14.14 -49.09 5.51
N ARG A 695 -13.23 -48.10 5.43
CA ARG A 695 -12.23 -47.82 6.49
C ARG A 695 -12.67 -46.62 7.34
N LYS A 696 -12.26 -46.69 8.62
CA LYS A 696 -12.53 -45.66 9.63
C LYS A 696 -11.48 -44.55 9.73
N ASP A 697 -10.24 -44.82 9.31
CA ASP A 697 -9.09 -43.94 9.51
C ASP A 697 -8.87 -43.00 8.33
N PRO A 698 -8.60 -41.73 8.59
CA PRO A 698 -8.32 -40.77 7.55
C PRO A 698 -6.86 -40.81 7.08
N PHE A 699 -6.67 -40.39 5.85
CA PHE A 699 -5.38 -40.01 5.28
C PHE A 699 -5.27 -38.50 5.14
N VAL A 700 -4.03 -38.03 5.28
CA VAL A 700 -3.73 -36.58 5.23
C VAL A 700 -4.37 -35.91 4.00
N GLY A 701 -4.77 -34.67 4.18
CA GLY A 701 -5.33 -33.82 3.13
C GLY A 701 -4.35 -33.51 2.01
N ALA A 702 -4.84 -32.86 0.97
CA ALA A 702 -4.03 -32.41 -0.15
C ALA A 702 -4.35 -30.96 -0.49
N LEU A 703 -3.39 -30.29 -1.13
CA LEU A 703 -3.46 -28.91 -1.56
C LEU A 703 -3.40 -28.83 -3.09
N GLU A 704 -3.89 -27.75 -3.64
CA GLU A 704 -3.74 -27.45 -5.07
C GLU A 704 -2.26 -27.22 -5.38
N GLY A 705 -1.79 -27.76 -6.50
CA GLY A 705 -0.41 -27.55 -6.94
C GLY A 705 -0.16 -26.11 -7.38
N ILE A 706 1.07 -25.66 -7.21
CA ILE A 706 1.50 -24.32 -7.63
C ILE A 706 1.34 -24.20 -9.16
N ASN A 707 0.85 -23.06 -9.63
CA ASN A 707 0.62 -22.69 -11.04
C ASN A 707 -0.58 -23.33 -11.73
N GLY A 708 -1.64 -23.72 -11.00
CA GLY A 708 -2.86 -24.25 -11.62
C GLY A 708 -2.65 -25.55 -12.40
N SER A 709 -1.52 -26.24 -12.16
CA SER A 709 -1.24 -27.52 -12.78
C SER A 709 -2.13 -28.59 -12.16
N SER A 710 -2.46 -29.63 -12.94
CA SER A 710 -3.18 -30.81 -12.49
C SER A 710 -2.48 -31.59 -11.36
N ASN A 711 -1.34 -31.13 -10.90
CA ASN A 711 -0.52 -31.75 -9.88
C ASN A 711 -0.91 -31.25 -8.49
N SER A 712 -1.81 -31.94 -7.84
CA SER A 712 -2.07 -31.77 -6.41
C SER A 712 -0.87 -32.24 -5.59
N ILE A 713 -0.65 -31.61 -4.45
CA ILE A 713 0.44 -31.95 -3.51
C ILE A 713 -0.13 -32.39 -2.18
N ASN A 714 0.62 -33.19 -1.42
CA ASN A 714 0.23 -33.53 -0.06
C ASN A 714 0.28 -32.30 0.84
N LYS A 715 -0.69 -32.13 1.74
CA LYS A 715 -0.53 -31.25 2.88
C LYS A 715 0.66 -31.72 3.71
N THR A 716 1.42 -30.81 4.28
CA THR A 716 2.45 -31.14 5.27
C THR A 716 1.82 -31.85 6.46
N TRP A 717 2.48 -32.89 6.95
CA TRP A 717 2.03 -33.63 8.12
C TRP A 717 3.23 -34.12 8.96
N TYR A 718 2.96 -34.59 10.16
CA TYR A 718 3.96 -35.00 11.16
C TYR A 718 3.67 -36.42 11.62
N ASP A 719 4.70 -37.26 11.69
CA ASP A 719 4.58 -38.60 12.24
C ASP A 719 4.54 -38.58 13.79
N ALA A 720 4.50 -39.78 14.39
CA ALA A 720 4.43 -39.93 15.84
C ALA A 720 5.63 -39.35 16.59
N ASP A 721 6.78 -39.28 15.95
CA ASP A 721 8.02 -38.73 16.50
C ASP A 721 8.16 -37.22 16.25
N GLY A 722 7.15 -36.61 15.60
CA GLY A 722 7.16 -35.19 15.24
C GLY A 722 7.98 -34.85 14.00
N ASN A 723 8.46 -35.86 13.25
CA ASN A 723 9.19 -35.60 12.01
C ASN A 723 8.24 -35.05 10.94
N VAL A 724 8.62 -33.93 10.31
CA VAL A 724 7.85 -33.32 9.24
C VAL A 724 7.92 -34.15 7.97
N LYS A 725 6.78 -34.34 7.34
CA LYS A 725 6.58 -35.04 6.08
C LYS A 725 6.04 -34.04 5.05
N THR A 726 6.90 -33.60 4.17
CA THR A 726 6.55 -32.71 3.03
C THR A 726 6.72 -33.49 1.75
N ASN A 727 5.76 -33.38 0.85
CA ASN A 727 5.78 -34.03 -0.46
C ASN A 727 5.95 -35.58 -0.40
N GLN A 728 5.77 -36.18 0.77
CA GLN A 728 5.80 -37.62 0.93
C GLN A 728 4.40 -38.21 0.85
N LEU A 729 4.29 -39.35 0.21
CA LEU A 729 3.06 -40.15 0.21
C LEU A 729 2.86 -40.78 1.57
N PRO A 730 1.62 -41.03 2.01
CA PRO A 730 1.37 -41.98 3.08
C PRO A 730 2.02 -43.35 2.76
N PRO A 731 2.44 -44.11 3.74
CA PRO A 731 2.90 -45.47 3.48
C PRO A 731 1.87 -46.25 2.67
N ILE A 732 2.30 -46.96 1.64
CA ILE A 732 1.40 -47.74 0.78
C ILE A 732 1.78 -49.21 0.88
N SER A 733 0.79 -50.08 0.85
CA SER A 733 0.98 -51.52 0.88
C SER A 733 -0.13 -52.19 0.10
N SER A 734 0.14 -53.38 -0.40
CA SER A 734 -0.87 -54.27 -0.96
C SER A 734 -0.92 -55.57 -0.15
N PHE A 735 -2.11 -56.06 0.08
CA PHE A 735 -2.35 -57.25 0.90
C PHE A 735 -3.06 -58.29 0.03
N ALA A 736 -2.81 -59.56 0.32
CA ALA A 736 -3.26 -60.65 -0.52
C ALA A 736 -3.80 -61.87 0.28
N PHE A 737 -4.46 -61.60 1.40
CA PHE A 737 -5.13 -62.64 2.18
C PHE A 737 -6.51 -62.19 2.67
N GLU A 738 -7.39 -63.08 3.02
CA GLU A 738 -8.76 -62.82 3.44
C GLU A 738 -8.79 -61.83 4.62
N ASN A 739 -9.67 -60.83 4.54
CA ASN A 739 -9.80 -59.73 5.49
C ASN A 739 -8.52 -58.88 5.69
N ALA A 740 -7.51 -59.05 4.81
CA ALA A 740 -6.21 -58.42 4.96
C ALA A 740 -6.28 -56.91 5.03
N CYS A 741 -7.11 -56.28 4.23
CA CYS A 741 -7.24 -54.80 4.21
C CYS A 741 -7.95 -54.29 5.46
N ILE A 742 -8.93 -55.03 6.01
CA ILE A 742 -9.62 -54.65 7.26
C ILE A 742 -8.63 -54.76 8.43
N ILE A 743 -7.98 -55.92 8.60
CA ILE A 743 -7.04 -56.17 9.68
C ILE A 743 -5.86 -55.21 9.60
N SER A 744 -5.25 -55.09 8.42
CA SER A 744 -4.13 -54.18 8.21
C SER A 744 -4.53 -52.70 8.39
N GLY A 745 -5.74 -52.31 7.97
CA GLY A 745 -6.26 -50.95 8.19
C GLY A 745 -6.43 -50.63 9.68
N ILE A 746 -6.74 -51.60 10.53
CA ILE A 746 -6.79 -51.41 11.98
C ILE A 746 -5.38 -51.32 12.57
N ILE A 747 -4.48 -52.23 12.20
CA ILE A 747 -3.12 -52.30 12.73
C ILE A 747 -2.24 -51.16 12.25
N ASN A 748 -2.44 -50.71 10.99
CA ASN A 748 -1.67 -49.68 10.33
C ASN A 748 -2.59 -48.57 9.82
N PRO A 749 -3.14 -47.71 10.71
CA PRO A 749 -4.17 -46.77 10.37
C PRO A 749 -3.72 -45.70 9.35
N ASN A 750 -2.41 -45.42 9.26
CA ASN A 750 -1.81 -44.48 8.29
C ASN A 750 -1.34 -45.16 6.98
N THR A 751 -1.48 -46.48 6.81
CA THR A 751 -1.04 -47.15 5.60
C THR A 751 -2.15 -47.22 4.56
N PHE A 752 -1.89 -46.72 3.35
CA PHE A 752 -2.82 -46.75 2.23
C PHE A 752 -2.80 -48.15 1.57
N CYS A 753 -3.97 -48.78 1.43
CA CYS A 753 -4.11 -50.10 0.86
C CYS A 753 -4.42 -50.03 -0.65
N THR A 754 -3.52 -50.51 -1.52
CA THR A 754 -3.68 -50.41 -2.99
C THR A 754 -4.47 -51.58 -3.60
N ASN A 755 -4.44 -52.78 -3.01
CA ASN A 755 -5.17 -53.93 -3.52
C ASN A 755 -6.42 -54.29 -2.69
N TYR A 756 -7.11 -53.27 -2.23
CA TYR A 756 -8.25 -53.38 -1.32
C TYR A 756 -9.41 -54.22 -1.85
N TYR A 757 -9.55 -54.31 -3.17
CA TYR A 757 -10.65 -55.02 -3.81
C TYR A 757 -10.47 -56.52 -3.91
N MET A 758 -9.28 -57.04 -3.64
CA MET A 758 -8.98 -58.45 -3.90
C MET A 758 -9.60 -59.40 -2.86
N ASP A 759 -9.71 -58.95 -1.57
CA ASP A 759 -9.92 -59.83 -0.46
C ASP A 759 -11.11 -59.51 0.47
N ASP A 760 -11.59 -58.25 0.48
CA ASP A 760 -12.63 -57.81 1.40
C ASP A 760 -13.91 -57.40 0.63
N ARG A 761 -14.64 -58.41 0.17
CA ARG A 761 -15.78 -58.27 -0.74
C ARG A 761 -17.10 -57.89 -0.09
N TYR A 762 -17.07 -57.33 1.15
CA TYR A 762 -18.28 -57.08 1.94
C TYR A 762 -19.04 -55.86 1.47
N TYR A 763 -20.38 -55.95 1.47
CA TYR A 763 -21.30 -54.87 1.14
C TYR A 763 -21.63 -53.98 2.33
N ASN A 764 -21.36 -54.50 3.56
CA ASN A 764 -21.90 -53.93 4.79
C ASN A 764 -20.87 -53.17 5.64
N LEU A 765 -19.69 -52.86 5.13
CA LEU A 765 -18.63 -52.26 5.96
C LEU A 765 -19.03 -50.91 6.58
N TRP A 766 -19.87 -50.10 5.93
CA TRP A 766 -20.38 -48.84 6.46
C TRP A 766 -21.89 -48.83 6.79
N SER A 767 -22.62 -49.93 6.45
CA SER A 767 -24.01 -50.08 6.77
C SER A 767 -24.27 -51.55 7.16
N ALA A 768 -24.35 -51.83 8.46
CA ALA A 768 -24.27 -53.19 9.03
C ALA A 768 -25.19 -54.25 8.35
N ASN A 769 -26.38 -53.86 7.98
CA ASN A 769 -27.40 -54.76 7.39
C ASN A 769 -27.49 -54.70 5.86
N ASN A 770 -26.52 -54.03 5.19
CA ASN A 770 -26.56 -53.90 3.75
C ASN A 770 -26.15 -55.18 3.03
N THR A 771 -27.01 -55.70 2.19
CA THR A 771 -26.80 -56.89 1.36
C THR A 771 -26.83 -56.56 -0.14
N VAL A 772 -27.10 -55.26 -0.49
CA VAL A 772 -27.37 -54.84 -1.89
C VAL A 772 -26.35 -53.81 -2.36
N TYR A 773 -26.02 -53.89 -3.64
CA TYR A 773 -25.13 -52.98 -4.30
C TYR A 773 -25.88 -51.99 -5.28
N THR A 774 -27.14 -52.20 -5.48
CA THR A 774 -27.97 -51.27 -6.30
C THR A 774 -28.17 -49.95 -5.56
N ALA A 775 -28.28 -48.86 -6.32
CA ALA A 775 -28.56 -47.54 -5.77
C ALA A 775 -29.91 -47.57 -5.01
N ASN A 776 -29.92 -47.06 -3.80
CA ASN A 776 -31.10 -47.09 -2.95
C ASN A 776 -31.07 -46.01 -1.85
N ASP A 777 -32.23 -45.87 -1.17
CA ASP A 777 -32.42 -45.00 -0.02
C ASP A 777 -32.61 -45.78 1.29
N ASN A 778 -32.15 -47.03 1.33
CA ASN A 778 -32.26 -47.86 2.50
C ASN A 778 -31.56 -47.20 3.70
N PRO A 779 -32.14 -47.26 4.89
CA PRO A 779 -31.50 -46.71 6.09
C PRO A 779 -30.10 -47.31 6.32
N VAL A 780 -29.10 -46.39 6.46
CA VAL A 780 -27.74 -46.82 6.82
C VAL A 780 -27.73 -47.11 8.32
N VAL A 781 -27.34 -48.32 8.68
CA VAL A 781 -27.03 -48.71 10.06
C VAL A 781 -25.54 -48.56 10.28
N LYS A 782 -25.18 -47.50 10.98
CA LYS A 782 -23.75 -47.09 11.19
C LYS A 782 -22.96 -48.22 11.84
N THR A 783 -21.81 -48.57 11.24
CA THR A 783 -20.93 -49.62 11.75
C THR A 783 -19.76 -49.06 12.56
N ILE A 784 -19.01 -49.91 13.23
CA ILE A 784 -17.75 -49.55 13.90
C ILE A 784 -16.67 -49.04 12.91
N TYR A 785 -16.79 -49.30 11.61
CA TYR A 785 -15.85 -48.80 10.60
C TYR A 785 -16.28 -47.49 9.96
N ASP A 786 -17.46 -46.95 10.30
CA ASP A 786 -17.90 -45.66 9.80
C ASP A 786 -17.01 -44.55 10.40
N PRO A 787 -16.42 -43.67 9.56
CA PRO A 787 -15.52 -42.60 10.01
C PRO A 787 -16.20 -41.40 10.62
N SER A 788 -17.52 -41.33 10.57
CA SER A 788 -18.28 -40.12 10.93
C SER A 788 -18.29 -39.87 12.44
N PRO A 789 -18.40 -38.61 12.88
CA PRO A 789 -18.47 -38.27 14.29
C PRO A 789 -19.81 -38.71 14.91
N VAL A 790 -19.95 -38.52 16.22
CA VAL A 790 -21.14 -38.89 16.98
C VAL A 790 -22.39 -38.22 16.40
N GLY A 791 -23.48 -39.00 16.21
CA GLY A 791 -24.74 -38.49 15.64
C GLY A 791 -24.74 -38.35 14.11
N TYR A 792 -23.69 -38.76 13.45
CA TYR A 792 -23.55 -38.74 11.99
C TYR A 792 -23.08 -40.06 11.43
N LYS A 793 -23.42 -40.31 10.18
CA LYS A 793 -23.08 -41.55 9.42
C LYS A 793 -22.84 -41.21 7.96
N LEU A 794 -22.22 -42.09 7.21
CA LEU A 794 -22.22 -41.95 5.76
C LEU A 794 -23.65 -42.04 5.21
N PRO A 795 -23.99 -41.27 4.20
CA PRO A 795 -25.31 -41.29 3.60
C PRO A 795 -25.55 -42.48 2.66
N PRO A 796 -26.81 -42.84 2.38
CA PRO A 796 -27.11 -43.90 1.40
C PRO A 796 -26.77 -43.47 -0.03
N SER A 797 -26.76 -44.41 -0.95
CA SER A 797 -26.26 -44.16 -2.31
C SER A 797 -27.10 -43.20 -3.15
N ASN A 798 -28.37 -42.94 -2.85
CA ASN A 798 -29.16 -42.00 -3.61
C ASN A 798 -29.07 -40.54 -3.10
N VAL A 799 -28.35 -40.25 -2.02
CA VAL A 799 -28.37 -38.99 -1.29
C VAL A 799 -28.15 -37.78 -2.19
N TYR A 800 -27.22 -37.85 -3.15
CA TYR A 800 -26.83 -36.73 -4.01
C TYR A 800 -27.54 -36.69 -5.37
N THR A 801 -28.50 -37.57 -5.65
CA THR A 801 -29.19 -37.58 -6.95
C THR A 801 -29.98 -36.29 -7.21
N GLY A 802 -30.34 -35.51 -6.17
CA GLY A 802 -30.90 -34.17 -6.34
C GLY A 802 -29.92 -33.09 -6.81
N PHE A 803 -28.62 -33.37 -6.95
CA PHE A 803 -27.62 -32.41 -7.41
C PHE A 803 -27.60 -32.21 -8.93
N THR A 804 -28.41 -33.00 -9.62
CA THR A 804 -28.80 -32.74 -11.01
C THR A 804 -30.34 -32.66 -11.11
N THR A 805 -30.85 -31.96 -12.11
CA THR A 805 -32.30 -31.83 -12.34
C THR A 805 -32.91 -33.14 -12.85
N THR A 806 -32.11 -34.07 -13.35
CA THR A 806 -32.53 -35.38 -13.86
C THR A 806 -32.39 -36.50 -12.85
N GLY A 807 -31.50 -36.36 -11.88
CA GLY A 807 -31.08 -37.45 -10.97
C GLY A 807 -29.93 -38.31 -11.52
N GLU A 808 -29.64 -38.16 -12.79
CA GLU A 808 -28.63 -38.92 -13.54
C GLU A 808 -27.34 -38.08 -13.70
N TYR A 809 -26.27 -38.74 -14.16
CA TYR A 809 -25.04 -38.06 -14.53
C TYR A 809 -25.27 -37.12 -15.72
N THR A 810 -24.61 -35.96 -15.72
CA THR A 810 -24.74 -35.00 -16.79
C THR A 810 -23.47 -34.16 -17.00
N TYR A 811 -23.24 -33.82 -18.28
CA TYR A 811 -22.26 -32.86 -18.75
C TYR A 811 -22.92 -31.56 -19.23
N ASN A 812 -24.24 -31.48 -19.13
CA ASN A 812 -25.02 -30.29 -19.53
C ASN A 812 -25.19 -29.37 -18.32
N SER A 813 -24.51 -28.21 -18.35
CA SER A 813 -24.53 -27.25 -17.24
C SER A 813 -25.92 -26.75 -16.86
N SER A 814 -26.89 -26.75 -17.80
CA SER A 814 -28.28 -26.40 -17.49
C SER A 814 -29.02 -27.41 -16.60
N GLN A 815 -28.46 -28.60 -16.46
CA GLN A 815 -28.98 -29.68 -15.60
C GLN A 815 -28.24 -29.77 -14.26
N PHE A 816 -27.22 -28.96 -14.03
CA PHE A 816 -26.56 -28.89 -12.71
C PHE A 816 -27.48 -28.15 -11.75
N ASN A 817 -27.83 -28.75 -10.65
CA ASN A 817 -28.66 -28.14 -9.62
C ASN A 817 -27.79 -27.23 -8.69
N VAL A 818 -27.13 -26.24 -9.29
CA VAL A 818 -26.11 -25.38 -8.65
C VAL A 818 -26.40 -23.91 -8.78
N GLN A 819 -25.90 -23.12 -7.86
CA GLN A 819 -25.77 -21.67 -7.96
C GLN A 819 -24.41 -21.34 -8.60
N GLN A 820 -24.44 -20.63 -9.71
CA GLN A 820 -23.25 -20.15 -10.45
C GLN A 820 -22.60 -18.95 -9.74
N PRO A 821 -21.31 -18.64 -9.98
CA PRO A 821 -20.34 -19.41 -10.81
C PRO A 821 -19.62 -20.52 -10.02
N TRP A 822 -18.82 -21.34 -10.72
CA TRP A 822 -17.85 -22.24 -10.10
C TRP A 822 -16.81 -21.45 -9.28
N ASN A 823 -16.60 -21.89 -8.07
CA ASN A 823 -15.58 -21.31 -7.20
C ASN A 823 -14.76 -22.44 -6.52
N LYS A 824 -14.02 -23.21 -7.32
CA LYS A 824 -13.28 -24.40 -6.87
C LYS A 824 -14.17 -25.33 -6.05
N GLY A 825 -15.38 -25.48 -6.49
CA GLY A 825 -16.49 -26.21 -5.90
C GLY A 825 -17.82 -25.68 -6.40
N TRP A 826 -18.89 -26.37 -6.07
CA TRP A 826 -20.25 -25.94 -6.37
C TRP A 826 -21.06 -25.65 -5.13
N ASN A 827 -21.85 -24.57 -5.19
CA ASN A 827 -22.99 -24.34 -4.29
C ASN A 827 -24.21 -25.10 -4.83
N PHE A 828 -24.46 -26.31 -4.34
CA PHE A 828 -25.63 -27.09 -4.75
C PHE A 828 -26.88 -26.57 -4.06
N HIS A 829 -27.98 -26.44 -4.79
CA HIS A 829 -29.29 -26.17 -4.21
C HIS A 829 -29.72 -27.33 -3.35
N CYS A 830 -30.22 -27.04 -2.16
CA CYS A 830 -30.73 -28.04 -1.21
C CYS A 830 -32.06 -28.64 -1.65
N GLY A 831 -32.88 -27.89 -2.38
CA GLY A 831 -34.09 -28.37 -3.01
C GLY A 831 -33.85 -28.82 -4.45
N LEU A 832 -34.87 -29.43 -5.06
CA LEU A 832 -34.82 -29.87 -6.47
C LEU A 832 -35.00 -28.68 -7.41
N ASN A 833 -34.43 -28.80 -8.61
CA ASN A 833 -34.62 -27.86 -9.72
C ASN A 833 -34.34 -26.40 -9.34
N HIS A 834 -33.18 -26.14 -8.79
CA HIS A 834 -32.65 -24.82 -8.40
C HIS A 834 -33.49 -24.12 -7.29
N THR A 835 -34.03 -24.88 -6.35
CA THR A 835 -34.82 -24.33 -5.24
C THR A 835 -34.10 -24.48 -3.90
N GLY A 836 -34.54 -23.70 -2.91
CA GLY A 836 -34.03 -23.75 -1.53
C GLY A 836 -32.68 -23.02 -1.34
N SER A 837 -32.15 -23.08 -0.13
CA SER A 837 -30.82 -22.61 0.19
C SER A 837 -29.73 -23.45 -0.52
N THR A 838 -28.50 -23.04 -0.43
CA THR A 838 -27.38 -23.79 -1.02
C THR A 838 -26.46 -24.36 0.05
N VAL A 839 -25.74 -25.40 -0.35
CA VAL A 839 -24.64 -26.00 0.40
C VAL A 839 -23.41 -26.10 -0.47
N PHE A 840 -22.28 -25.62 0.03
CA PHE A 840 -21.02 -25.67 -0.71
C PHE A 840 -20.34 -27.01 -0.58
N PHE A 841 -19.98 -27.60 -1.71
CA PHE A 841 -19.14 -28.78 -1.81
C PHE A 841 -17.81 -28.39 -2.52
N PRO A 842 -16.69 -28.39 -1.81
CA PRO A 842 -15.40 -28.02 -2.39
C PRO A 842 -14.87 -29.10 -3.35
N ALA A 843 -14.14 -28.67 -4.36
CA ALA A 843 -13.36 -29.56 -5.23
C ALA A 843 -12.08 -30.02 -4.52
N SER A 844 -12.23 -30.83 -3.51
CA SER A 844 -11.13 -31.28 -2.63
C SER A 844 -10.24 -32.36 -3.24
N GLY A 845 -10.47 -32.75 -4.50
CA GLY A 845 -9.69 -33.79 -5.14
C GLY A 845 -9.90 -35.17 -4.54
N SER A 846 -8.95 -36.07 -4.80
CA SER A 846 -8.94 -37.44 -4.31
C SER A 846 -7.51 -38.01 -4.30
N ARG A 847 -7.32 -39.18 -3.73
CA ARG A 847 -6.08 -39.98 -3.81
C ARG A 847 -6.27 -41.17 -4.74
N ASN A 848 -5.30 -41.35 -5.63
CA ASN A 848 -5.29 -42.47 -6.57
C ASN A 848 -5.27 -43.83 -5.87
N SER A 849 -6.06 -44.77 -6.37
CA SER A 849 -6.26 -46.09 -5.78
C SER A 849 -4.98 -46.94 -5.74
N ASN A 850 -4.01 -46.73 -6.64
CA ASN A 850 -2.82 -47.56 -6.79
C ASN A 850 -1.53 -46.88 -6.28
N SER A 851 -1.51 -45.57 -6.18
CA SER A 851 -0.29 -44.79 -5.84
C SER A 851 -0.43 -43.90 -4.63
N ALA A 852 -1.63 -43.73 -4.08
CA ALA A 852 -1.98 -42.80 -3.03
C ALA A 852 -1.69 -41.30 -3.37
N VAL A 853 -1.24 -40.98 -4.59
CA VAL A 853 -0.93 -39.61 -5.04
C VAL A 853 -2.22 -38.80 -5.09
N PRO A 854 -2.24 -37.61 -4.51
CA PRO A 854 -3.42 -36.73 -4.64
C PRO A 854 -3.51 -36.18 -6.06
N TYR A 855 -4.75 -35.94 -6.52
CA TYR A 855 -5.02 -35.32 -7.82
C TYR A 855 -6.34 -34.54 -7.82
N ASN A 856 -6.48 -33.62 -8.76
CA ASN A 856 -7.67 -32.82 -9.02
C ASN A 856 -8.13 -31.91 -7.85
N VAL A 857 -7.27 -31.58 -6.90
CA VAL A 857 -7.62 -30.56 -5.90
C VAL A 857 -7.84 -29.22 -6.60
N GLY A 858 -8.96 -28.57 -6.30
CA GLY A 858 -9.41 -27.30 -6.93
C GLY A 858 -10.13 -27.48 -8.26
N SER A 859 -10.09 -28.67 -8.89
CA SER A 859 -10.68 -28.92 -10.19
C SER A 859 -11.72 -30.04 -10.23
N GLY A 860 -11.69 -30.96 -9.28
CA GLY A 860 -12.64 -32.07 -9.18
C GLY A 860 -12.94 -32.45 -7.74
N ALA A 861 -14.11 -33.02 -7.53
CA ALA A 861 -14.59 -33.43 -6.23
C ALA A 861 -15.09 -34.86 -6.21
N TYR A 862 -14.86 -35.56 -5.10
CA TYR A 862 -15.12 -36.99 -4.96
C TYR A 862 -15.57 -37.28 -3.52
N TYR A 863 -16.79 -37.77 -3.34
CA TYR A 863 -17.37 -38.01 -2.02
C TYR A 863 -17.99 -39.38 -1.89
N TRP A 864 -17.48 -40.21 -0.94
CA TRP A 864 -18.01 -41.53 -0.65
C TRP A 864 -19.44 -41.51 -0.14
N MET A 865 -20.17 -42.58 -0.46
CA MET A 865 -21.45 -42.99 0.11
C MET A 865 -21.32 -44.35 0.75
N ALA A 866 -22.24 -44.70 1.65
CA ALA A 866 -22.17 -45.97 2.39
C ALA A 866 -22.37 -47.21 1.50
N GLY A 867 -23.14 -47.08 0.40
CA GLY A 867 -23.48 -48.20 -0.48
C GLY A 867 -22.30 -48.62 -1.38
N PRO A 868 -22.00 -49.88 -1.53
CA PRO A 868 -21.09 -50.36 -2.56
C PRO A 868 -21.74 -50.27 -3.96
N TYR A 869 -20.91 -50.29 -5.01
CA TYR A 869 -21.37 -50.48 -6.39
C TYR A 869 -21.33 -51.97 -6.77
N ASN A 870 -20.28 -52.65 -6.33
CA ASN A 870 -20.07 -54.12 -6.43
C ASN A 870 -19.06 -54.53 -5.36
N THR A 871 -18.51 -55.74 -5.43
CA THR A 871 -17.50 -56.25 -4.50
C THR A 871 -16.16 -55.52 -4.54
N PHE A 872 -15.88 -54.76 -5.60
CA PHE A 872 -14.59 -54.07 -5.83
C PHE A 872 -14.71 -52.55 -5.70
N HIS A 873 -15.90 -51.98 -5.96
CA HIS A 873 -16.13 -50.55 -6.04
C HIS A 873 -17.11 -50.09 -5.00
N GLY A 874 -16.87 -48.87 -4.49
CA GLY A 874 -17.83 -48.09 -3.71
C GLY A 874 -18.54 -47.03 -4.59
N ARG A 875 -19.71 -46.60 -4.14
CA ARG A 875 -20.43 -45.50 -4.77
C ARG A 875 -19.97 -44.18 -4.25
N TYR A 876 -19.93 -43.17 -5.16
CA TYR A 876 -19.53 -41.83 -4.82
C TYR A 876 -20.15 -40.76 -5.72
N LEU A 877 -20.18 -39.50 -5.23
CA LEU A 877 -20.48 -38.29 -5.99
C LEU A 877 -19.20 -37.81 -6.63
N ASN A 878 -19.23 -37.48 -7.92
CA ASN A 878 -18.17 -36.76 -8.61
C ASN A 878 -18.71 -35.51 -9.28
N PHE A 879 -17.95 -34.42 -9.26
CA PHE A 879 -18.23 -33.25 -10.04
C PHE A 879 -16.96 -32.43 -10.36
N SER A 880 -17.08 -31.62 -11.40
CA SER A 880 -16.09 -30.66 -11.87
C SER A 880 -16.80 -29.45 -12.46
N PRO A 881 -16.10 -28.42 -13.00
CA PRO A 881 -16.77 -27.36 -13.73
C PRO A 881 -17.62 -27.83 -14.90
N GLY A 882 -17.27 -28.96 -15.50
CA GLY A 882 -17.91 -29.48 -16.72
C GLY A 882 -18.87 -30.64 -16.51
N ASN A 883 -19.00 -31.17 -15.31
CA ASN A 883 -19.89 -32.32 -15.06
C ASN A 883 -20.42 -32.37 -13.63
N VAL A 884 -21.53 -33.05 -13.44
CA VAL A 884 -22.05 -33.51 -12.14
C VAL A 884 -22.53 -34.94 -12.31
N LEU A 885 -21.91 -35.85 -11.57
CA LEU A 885 -22.12 -37.30 -11.61
C LEU A 885 -22.55 -37.75 -10.20
N PRO A 886 -23.82 -37.67 -9.83
CA PRO A 886 -24.29 -37.82 -8.46
C PRO A 886 -24.23 -39.26 -7.95
N LEU A 887 -24.05 -40.22 -8.84
CA LEU A 887 -24.07 -41.66 -8.52
C LEU A 887 -23.16 -42.40 -9.48
N ILE A 888 -21.88 -42.48 -9.14
CA ILE A 888 -20.84 -43.18 -9.93
C ILE A 888 -20.08 -44.15 -9.02
N SER A 889 -19.13 -44.88 -9.54
CA SER A 889 -18.34 -45.85 -8.77
C SER A 889 -16.84 -45.67 -8.95
N ASN A 890 -16.08 -46.00 -7.92
CA ASN A 890 -14.61 -46.03 -7.93
C ASN A 890 -14.07 -47.20 -7.10
N ASP A 891 -12.81 -47.60 -7.38
CA ASP A 891 -12.11 -48.58 -6.58
C ASP A 891 -12.20 -48.26 -5.09
N ARG A 892 -12.51 -49.22 -4.26
CA ARG A 892 -12.59 -49.04 -2.80
C ARG A 892 -11.27 -48.55 -2.20
N SER A 893 -10.15 -48.86 -2.86
CA SER A 893 -8.82 -48.37 -2.51
C SER A 893 -8.59 -46.89 -2.80
N ALA A 894 -9.43 -46.23 -3.60
CA ALA A 894 -9.31 -44.78 -3.80
C ALA A 894 -9.54 -44.00 -2.48
N GLY A 895 -8.77 -42.94 -2.28
CA GLY A 895 -8.98 -42.05 -1.14
C GLY A 895 -9.90 -40.89 -1.53
N LEU A 896 -11.14 -40.86 -1.04
CA LEU A 896 -12.12 -39.81 -1.32
C LEU A 896 -12.57 -39.08 -0.06
N GLY A 897 -13.14 -37.86 -0.23
CA GLY A 897 -13.75 -37.12 0.85
C GLY A 897 -15.01 -37.80 1.42
N VAL A 898 -15.41 -37.42 2.61
CA VAL A 898 -16.67 -37.85 3.25
C VAL A 898 -17.43 -36.61 3.69
N ARG A 899 -18.72 -36.53 3.29
CA ARG A 899 -19.69 -35.59 3.80
C ARG A 899 -20.75 -36.38 4.56
N ALA A 900 -20.71 -36.36 5.87
CA ALA A 900 -21.61 -37.17 6.68
C ALA A 900 -23.04 -36.61 6.74
N ALA A 901 -24.01 -37.52 6.89
CA ALA A 901 -25.39 -37.19 7.13
C ALA A 901 -25.76 -37.46 8.59
N GLN A 902 -26.71 -36.71 9.14
CA GLN A 902 -27.21 -36.90 10.50
C GLN A 902 -27.84 -38.28 10.64
N GLU A 903 -27.62 -38.94 11.76
CA GLU A 903 -28.35 -40.14 12.13
C GLU A 903 -29.83 -39.78 12.39
N GLU A 904 -30.76 -40.59 11.85
CA GLU A 904 -32.18 -40.44 12.04
C GLU A 904 -32.60 -40.87 13.46
#